data_51185cec2f0257c8cce49c5083023235
#
_entry.id   51185cec2f0257c8cce49c5083023235
#
_cell.length_a   1.000
_cell.length_b   1.000
_cell.length_c   1.000
_cell.angle_alpha   90.00
_cell.angle_beta   90.00
_cell.angle_gamma   90.00
#
_symmetry.space_group_name_H-M   'P 1'
#
loop_
_entity.id
_entity.type
_entity.pdbx_description
1 polymer ?
#
loop_
_entity_poly.entity_id
_entity_poly.type
_entity_poly.pdbx_seq_one_letter_code
_entity_poly.pdbx_strand_id
1 'polypeptide(L)'
;MKNIRFKALLHLALLLGVSSLWAQQVPATAVIAPTSNYSYHDAFAPFFYSKNGTSTRSASGQPGAEYWQNRADYQLTAQLNEKNNEIVGTGIITYTNNSPDKMSFVWMNVDQNLFDADSRGNAIIPLTGSRNGARGQIFDGGHKIKSVKVVTSTKGKVTEVDAKYVIIDTRMRVMLPQELKAKGDSVKIKIEFSYISPMEGSDRTGVLETKNGKIFTIAQWYPRMCVYDDIQGWNVNPYLGASEFYLEYGDFDVNITAPSNHIVVCSGELVNPTAVYNAVEQNRLAQAKKSDKTVFIRTADEVSAGANASVSTTKTWHFKLKNARDMSWASSAAFILDGAEINLPSGKKSLALSAYPVESSGNEAWGRSTEFTKASIENYSKRWFEYSYPVATNVAGNEGGMEYPGIVFCGWEAKGEDLWGVTDHEFGHNWFPMIVGSNERLFAWMDEGFNTFINSLSSADFNNGEYKSEAIDFHKMAETFTRPDLETMMSSPDNMKEANIGVLCYFKPSSALIVLREQVLGEERFDLAFRTYVERWAFKHPTPDDFFRTMENVAGEDLSWFWRSWFVNNWRLDQGINTIKYVKNDPKQGVVITVENFDKMAMPVVLDVKTKSGKVSRIKLPVEVWQKNKVWSFKHDSTEEIESITLDPDHAFPDNNEGNNIWTAAKGAIEKAIILDGYLGTYSNDKAPAKIVFTEENGVLNVEITDYPQFSVVPIGKDFFESKTAGLKFQFNESKSGFDMIVNDSQKIPFTKDK
;
A
#
# COMPACT_ATOMS: atom_id res chain seq x y z
N MET A 1 -6.33 34.91 56.57
CA MET A 1 -5.64 34.02 55.61
C MET A 1 -4.62 34.79 54.74
N LYS A 2 -3.70 35.56 55.35
CA LYS A 2 -2.65 36.32 54.63
C LYS A 2 -1.23 36.14 55.23
N ASN A 3 -1.07 35.30 56.24
CA ASN A 3 0.21 35.20 56.97
C ASN A 3 0.94 33.83 56.84
N ILE A 4 0.53 32.96 55.93
CA ILE A 4 1.16 31.62 55.78
C ILE A 4 2.04 31.56 54.48
N ARG A 5 1.89 32.50 53.56
CA ARG A 5 2.71 32.50 52.32
C ARG A 5 4.06 33.23 52.40
N PHE A 6 4.34 33.94 53.50
CA PHE A 6 5.60 34.70 53.64
C PHE A 6 6.72 33.95 54.40
N LYS A 7 6.36 32.82 55.09
CA LYS A 7 7.38 32.00 55.78
C LYS A 7 7.99 30.90 54.92
N ALA A 8 7.35 30.51 53.83
CA ALA A 8 7.89 29.48 52.90
C ALA A 8 8.92 30.03 51.88
N LEU A 9 8.92 31.33 51.64
CA LEU A 9 9.88 31.96 50.73
C LEU A 9 11.22 32.36 51.41
N LEU A 10 11.24 32.43 52.75
CA LEU A 10 12.47 32.80 53.48
C LEU A 10 13.37 31.59 53.79
N HIS A 11 12.85 30.37 53.72
CA HIS A 11 13.64 29.15 53.92
C HIS A 11 14.24 28.58 52.65
N LEU A 12 13.83 29.06 51.48
CA LEU A 12 14.41 28.66 50.18
C LEU A 12 15.58 29.56 49.76
N ALA A 13 15.71 30.76 50.39
CA ALA A 13 16.78 31.70 50.14
C ALA A 13 18.03 31.50 51.03
N LEU A 14 17.95 30.67 52.06
CA LEU A 14 19.06 30.38 52.99
C LEU A 14 19.79 29.06 52.69
N LEU A 15 19.35 28.30 51.69
CA LEU A 15 20.02 27.06 51.19
C LEU A 15 20.83 27.28 49.92
N LEU A 16 20.88 28.47 49.35
CA LEU A 16 21.65 28.82 48.13
C LEU A 16 22.88 29.67 48.42
N GLY A 17 23.32 29.79 49.68
CA GLY A 17 24.35 30.74 50.09
C GLY A 17 25.70 30.18 50.61
N VAL A 18 25.98 28.89 50.43
CA VAL A 18 27.31 28.34 50.79
C VAL A 18 27.70 27.24 49.81
N SER A 19 28.14 27.59 48.61
CA SER A 19 29.04 26.76 47.82
C SER A 19 29.67 27.55 46.67
N SER A 20 30.29 28.66 47.01
CA SER A 20 31.29 29.25 46.10
C SER A 20 32.65 29.04 46.76
N LEU A 21 33.37 28.09 46.18
CA LEU A 21 34.84 27.93 46.19
C LEU A 21 35.16 26.44 46.08
N TRP A 22 35.16 25.95 44.87
CA TRP A 22 36.01 24.91 44.25
C TRP A 22 35.57 24.73 42.80
N ALA A 23 35.78 25.76 41.99
CA ALA A 23 35.83 25.57 40.54
C ALA A 23 37.14 24.83 40.22
N GLN A 24 37.17 23.54 40.39
CA GLN A 24 38.10 22.72 39.64
C GLN A 24 37.70 22.83 38.19
N GLN A 25 38.62 23.25 37.35
CA GLN A 25 38.53 23.17 35.91
C GLN A 25 38.14 21.75 35.54
N VAL A 26 36.89 21.57 35.11
CA VAL A 26 36.45 20.35 34.42
C VAL A 26 37.30 20.31 33.14
N PRO A 27 38.06 19.20 32.90
CA PRO A 27 38.75 19.05 31.63
C PRO A 27 37.73 19.10 30.51
N ALA A 28 38.07 19.77 29.42
CA ALA A 28 37.23 19.91 28.26
C ALA A 28 36.62 18.58 27.87
N THR A 29 35.28 18.53 27.96
CA THR A 29 34.32 17.71 27.25
C THR A 29 34.82 16.35 26.76
N ALA A 30 34.56 15.32 27.54
CA ALA A 30 34.35 14.01 26.97
C ALA A 30 33.19 14.14 25.95
N VAL A 31 33.42 13.79 24.71
CA VAL A 31 32.34 13.53 23.76
C VAL A 31 31.42 12.53 24.44
N ILE A 32 30.23 12.97 24.82
CA ILE A 32 29.23 12.05 25.34
C ILE A 32 28.90 11.14 24.18
N ALA A 33 29.30 9.87 24.26
CA ALA A 33 28.91 8.87 23.28
C ALA A 33 27.37 8.87 23.20
N PRO A 34 26.79 8.82 22.00
CA PRO A 34 25.35 8.83 21.84
C PRO A 34 24.75 7.71 22.71
N THR A 35 23.77 8.07 23.53
CA THR A 35 23.06 7.09 24.37
C THR A 35 22.13 6.32 23.47
N SER A 36 22.37 5.01 23.33
CA SER A 36 21.50 4.11 22.58
C SER A 36 20.07 4.12 23.15
N ASN A 37 19.08 4.35 22.29
CA ASN A 37 17.65 4.22 22.60
C ASN A 37 17.16 2.78 22.45
N TYR A 38 18.02 1.85 22.06
CA TYR A 38 17.65 0.45 21.90
C TYR A 38 17.29 -0.22 23.21
N SER A 39 16.15 -0.90 23.20
CA SER A 39 15.66 -1.73 24.30
C SER A 39 15.28 -3.11 23.79
N TYR A 40 16.06 -4.12 24.12
CA TYR A 40 15.72 -5.50 23.77
C TYR A 40 14.42 -5.96 24.46
N HIS A 41 14.09 -5.39 25.60
CA HIS A 41 12.80 -5.63 26.26
C HIS A 41 11.61 -5.19 25.41
N ASP A 42 11.78 -4.14 24.61
CA ASP A 42 10.73 -3.65 23.71
C ASP A 42 10.76 -4.40 22.38
N ALA A 43 11.94 -4.55 21.78
CA ALA A 43 12.10 -5.18 20.47
C ALA A 43 11.68 -6.65 20.47
N PHE A 44 12.07 -7.39 21.53
CA PHE A 44 11.75 -8.82 21.71
C PHE A 44 10.74 -9.08 22.83
N ALA A 45 9.91 -8.07 23.19
CA ALA A 45 8.86 -8.25 24.19
C ALA A 45 7.97 -9.45 23.83
N PRO A 46 7.60 -10.31 24.79
CA PRO A 46 6.62 -11.33 24.54
C PRO A 46 5.26 -10.68 24.24
N PHE A 47 4.45 -11.34 23.41
CA PHE A 47 3.05 -10.95 23.15
C PHE A 47 2.87 -9.54 22.57
N PHE A 48 2.98 -9.46 21.28
CA PHE A 48 2.53 -8.28 20.58
C PHE A 48 1.20 -8.49 19.84
N TYR A 49 0.88 -9.74 19.47
CA TYR A 49 -0.42 -10.19 18.97
C TYR A 49 -0.75 -11.57 19.52
N SER A 50 -2.02 -11.95 19.49
CA SER A 50 -2.43 -13.26 20.01
C SER A 50 -1.95 -14.38 19.09
N LYS A 51 -1.03 -15.22 19.58
CA LYS A 51 -0.61 -16.45 18.90
C LYS A 51 -1.57 -17.62 19.16
N ASN A 52 -2.55 -17.45 20.06
CA ASN A 52 -3.55 -18.48 20.35
C ASN A 52 -4.56 -18.56 19.19
N GLY A 53 -4.79 -19.76 18.69
CA GLY A 53 -5.86 -20.01 17.73
C GLY A 53 -7.23 -20.05 18.42
N THR A 54 -8.28 -19.97 17.59
CA THR A 54 -9.67 -20.21 17.96
C THR A 54 -10.21 -21.38 17.14
N SER A 55 -11.47 -21.78 17.36
CA SER A 55 -12.10 -22.78 16.51
C SER A 55 -12.32 -22.31 15.06
N THR A 56 -12.43 -20.98 14.85
CA THR A 56 -12.59 -20.37 13.53
C THR A 56 -11.29 -19.98 12.86
N ARG A 57 -10.22 -19.70 13.63
CA ARG A 57 -8.90 -19.27 13.13
C ARG A 57 -7.79 -20.00 13.85
N SER A 58 -7.08 -20.86 13.14
CA SER A 58 -6.03 -21.71 13.73
C SER A 58 -4.79 -20.91 14.17
N ALA A 59 -4.10 -21.40 15.19
CA ALA A 59 -2.80 -20.89 15.60
C ALA A 59 -1.71 -20.99 14.50
N SER A 60 -1.89 -21.86 13.51
CA SER A 60 -1.01 -21.95 12.34
C SER A 60 -1.30 -20.92 11.25
N GLY A 61 -2.29 -20.04 11.45
CA GLY A 61 -2.71 -19.02 10.47
C GLY A 61 -3.63 -19.53 9.36
N GLN A 62 -4.08 -20.78 9.40
CA GLN A 62 -5.10 -21.29 8.47
C GLN A 62 -6.51 -21.12 9.04
N PRO A 63 -7.57 -21.15 8.20
CA PRO A 63 -8.93 -21.24 8.68
C PRO A 63 -9.10 -22.42 9.63
N GLY A 64 -9.79 -22.21 10.75
CA GLY A 64 -10.05 -23.22 11.75
C GLY A 64 -11.14 -24.22 11.30
N ALA A 65 -11.34 -25.29 12.07
CA ALA A 65 -12.31 -26.32 11.73
C ALA A 65 -13.77 -25.84 11.72
N GLU A 66 -14.06 -24.77 12.45
CA GLU A 66 -15.39 -24.13 12.52
C GLU A 66 -15.42 -22.78 11.79
N TYR A 67 -14.46 -22.53 10.87
CA TYR A 67 -14.48 -21.32 10.06
C TYR A 67 -15.74 -21.25 9.21
N TRP A 68 -16.35 -20.09 9.21
CA TRP A 68 -17.54 -19.79 8.41
C TRP A 68 -17.38 -18.42 7.75
N GLN A 69 -18.06 -18.23 6.67
CA GLN A 69 -18.32 -16.92 6.06
C GLN A 69 -19.67 -16.94 5.39
N ASN A 70 -20.31 -15.79 5.35
CA ASN A 70 -21.59 -15.62 4.68
C ASN A 70 -21.38 -15.54 3.16
N ARG A 71 -22.47 -15.53 2.41
CA ARG A 71 -22.43 -15.49 0.95
C ARG A 71 -23.51 -14.54 0.43
N ALA A 72 -23.17 -13.76 -0.59
CA ALA A 72 -24.10 -12.85 -1.24
C ALA A 72 -24.11 -13.10 -2.76
N ASP A 73 -25.17 -13.71 -3.29
CA ASP A 73 -25.36 -13.90 -4.72
C ASP A 73 -26.24 -12.79 -5.30
N TYR A 74 -25.88 -12.27 -6.48
CA TYR A 74 -26.50 -11.10 -7.07
C TYR A 74 -27.09 -11.40 -8.45
N GLN A 75 -28.35 -11.02 -8.66
CA GLN A 75 -28.98 -10.88 -9.97
C GLN A 75 -29.22 -9.38 -10.19
N LEU A 76 -28.47 -8.77 -11.10
CA LEU A 76 -28.45 -7.34 -11.30
C LEU A 76 -28.92 -6.95 -12.70
N THR A 77 -29.63 -5.84 -12.80
CA THR A 77 -29.91 -5.18 -14.06
C THR A 77 -29.47 -3.74 -13.98
N ALA A 78 -28.90 -3.21 -15.07
CA ALA A 78 -28.56 -1.81 -15.22
C ALA A 78 -29.04 -1.29 -16.57
N GLN A 79 -29.50 -0.04 -16.60
CA GLN A 79 -29.77 0.71 -17.82
C GLN A 79 -28.99 2.03 -17.77
N LEU A 80 -28.16 2.26 -18.77
CA LEU A 80 -27.43 3.52 -18.96
C LEU A 80 -28.30 4.52 -19.72
N ASN A 81 -28.50 5.68 -19.11
CA ASN A 81 -28.99 6.88 -19.78
C ASN A 81 -27.82 7.83 -20.02
N GLU A 82 -27.25 7.78 -21.22
CA GLU A 82 -26.05 8.54 -21.59
C GLU A 82 -26.26 10.07 -21.56
N LYS A 83 -27.50 10.56 -21.74
CA LYS A 83 -27.76 12.00 -21.81
C LYS A 83 -27.53 12.73 -20.49
N ASN A 84 -27.89 12.08 -19.38
CA ASN A 84 -27.79 12.64 -18.04
C ASN A 84 -26.83 11.85 -17.14
N ASN A 85 -26.04 10.94 -17.71
CA ASN A 85 -25.10 10.07 -17.01
C ASN A 85 -25.78 9.24 -15.90
N GLU A 86 -27.05 8.88 -16.08
CA GLU A 86 -27.83 8.17 -15.06
C GLU A 86 -27.75 6.65 -15.26
N ILE A 87 -27.58 5.95 -14.15
CA ILE A 87 -27.73 4.49 -14.07
C ILE A 87 -29.01 4.18 -13.31
N VAL A 88 -29.91 3.45 -13.95
CA VAL A 88 -31.11 2.89 -13.30
C VAL A 88 -30.92 1.38 -13.15
N GLY A 89 -31.07 0.88 -11.93
CA GLY A 89 -30.77 -0.51 -11.62
C GLY A 89 -31.81 -1.20 -10.77
N THR A 90 -31.80 -2.54 -10.87
CA THR A 90 -32.51 -3.44 -9.94
C THR A 90 -31.55 -4.53 -9.51
N GLY A 91 -31.48 -4.77 -8.21
CA GLY A 91 -30.71 -5.88 -7.62
C GLY A 91 -31.66 -6.84 -6.91
N ILE A 92 -31.49 -8.15 -7.16
CA ILE A 92 -32.05 -9.23 -6.34
C ILE A 92 -30.86 -9.93 -5.69
N ILE A 93 -30.73 -9.78 -4.38
CA ILE A 93 -29.61 -10.26 -3.59
C ILE A 93 -30.09 -11.46 -2.78
N THR A 94 -29.45 -12.62 -2.95
CA THR A 94 -29.64 -13.77 -2.09
C THR A 94 -28.53 -13.81 -1.07
N TYR A 95 -28.84 -13.46 0.17
CA TYR A 95 -27.88 -13.49 1.27
C TYR A 95 -28.07 -14.75 2.11
N THR A 96 -26.99 -15.53 2.23
CA THR A 96 -26.96 -16.78 3.00
C THR A 96 -26.16 -16.56 4.28
N ASN A 97 -26.82 -16.79 5.41
CA ASN A 97 -26.24 -16.68 6.75
C ASN A 97 -25.63 -18.01 7.20
N ASN A 98 -24.34 -18.17 7.00
CA ASN A 98 -23.58 -19.34 7.49
C ASN A 98 -23.06 -19.18 8.92
N SER A 99 -23.23 -17.98 9.51
CA SER A 99 -22.79 -17.69 10.87
C SER A 99 -23.56 -18.50 11.92
N PRO A 100 -23.03 -18.61 13.13
CA PRO A 100 -23.77 -19.20 14.27
C PRO A 100 -24.91 -18.32 14.80
N ASP A 101 -25.02 -17.08 14.34
CA ASP A 101 -25.95 -16.08 14.86
C ASP A 101 -27.20 -15.95 14.02
N LYS A 102 -28.32 -15.64 14.66
CA LYS A 102 -29.56 -15.23 13.98
C LYS A 102 -29.53 -13.75 13.68
N MET A 103 -30.16 -13.33 12.59
CA MET A 103 -30.19 -11.95 12.15
C MET A 103 -31.62 -11.42 12.00
N SER A 104 -31.95 -10.34 12.69
CA SER A 104 -33.23 -9.63 12.53
C SER A 104 -33.14 -8.48 11.52
N PHE A 105 -31.94 -8.14 11.08
CA PHE A 105 -31.63 -7.14 10.07
C PHE A 105 -30.34 -7.50 9.35
N VAL A 106 -30.11 -6.87 8.19
CA VAL A 106 -28.86 -6.92 7.45
C VAL A 106 -28.37 -5.51 7.15
N TRP A 107 -27.04 -5.39 6.94
CA TRP A 107 -26.43 -4.13 6.51
C TRP A 107 -25.93 -4.22 5.07
N MET A 108 -26.04 -3.09 4.38
CA MET A 108 -25.60 -2.91 3.00
C MET A 108 -24.83 -1.60 2.86
N ASN A 109 -23.85 -1.60 1.98
CA ASN A 109 -23.16 -0.40 1.52
C ASN A 109 -23.97 0.25 0.39
N VAL A 110 -24.11 1.56 0.43
CA VAL A 110 -24.70 2.42 -0.60
C VAL A 110 -23.67 3.51 -0.95
N ASP A 111 -22.56 3.05 -1.53
CA ASP A 111 -21.31 3.83 -1.61
C ASP A 111 -21.41 5.10 -2.44
N GLN A 112 -22.32 5.15 -3.43
CA GLN A 112 -22.60 6.38 -4.20
C GLN A 112 -23.05 7.55 -3.32
N ASN A 113 -23.52 7.27 -2.10
CA ASN A 113 -23.88 8.32 -1.14
C ASN A 113 -22.66 9.12 -0.64
N LEU A 114 -21.43 8.69 -0.94
CA LEU A 114 -20.24 9.53 -0.78
C LEU A 114 -20.42 10.88 -1.50
N PHE A 115 -21.07 10.86 -2.66
CA PHE A 115 -21.29 12.04 -3.51
C PHE A 115 -22.56 12.84 -3.16
N ASP A 116 -23.30 12.42 -2.14
CA ASP A 116 -24.40 13.22 -1.59
C ASP A 116 -23.84 14.48 -0.91
N ALA A 117 -24.50 15.62 -1.10
CA ALA A 117 -24.05 16.90 -0.57
C ALA A 117 -23.85 16.91 0.95
N ASP A 118 -24.68 16.14 1.67
CA ASP A 118 -24.66 16.03 3.13
C ASP A 118 -23.82 14.85 3.64
N SER A 119 -23.04 14.19 2.75
CA SER A 119 -22.24 13.04 3.14
C SER A 119 -21.09 13.41 4.08
N ARG A 120 -20.70 12.46 4.93
CA ARG A 120 -19.53 12.60 5.79
C ARG A 120 -18.25 12.74 4.97
N GLY A 121 -18.14 12.00 3.85
CA GLY A 121 -17.00 12.07 2.95
C GLY A 121 -16.80 13.48 2.40
N ASN A 122 -17.87 14.14 1.92
CA ASN A 122 -17.80 15.53 1.48
C ASN A 122 -17.45 16.50 2.64
N ALA A 123 -17.99 16.25 3.83
CA ALA A 123 -17.78 17.13 4.98
C ALA A 123 -16.33 17.16 5.47
N ILE A 124 -15.54 16.12 5.21
CA ILE A 124 -14.13 16.02 5.63
C ILE A 124 -13.13 16.45 4.56
N ILE A 125 -13.57 16.80 3.36
CA ILE A 125 -12.67 17.30 2.31
C ILE A 125 -12.10 18.65 2.73
N PRO A 126 -10.76 18.79 2.83
CA PRO A 126 -10.14 20.04 3.22
C PRO A 126 -10.28 21.11 2.14
N LEU A 127 -10.22 22.39 2.53
CA LEU A 127 -10.28 23.52 1.59
C LEU A 127 -9.18 23.50 0.52
N THR A 128 -8.07 22.82 0.79
CA THR A 128 -6.98 22.61 -0.17
C THR A 128 -7.31 21.57 -1.25
N GLY A 129 -8.47 20.91 -1.13
CA GLY A 129 -8.90 19.83 -2.01
C GLY A 129 -8.39 18.47 -1.53
N SER A 130 -8.92 17.42 -2.15
CA SER A 130 -8.57 16.01 -1.95
C SER A 130 -8.90 15.24 -3.23
N ARG A 131 -8.24 14.12 -3.48
CA ARG A 131 -8.65 13.17 -4.52
C ARG A 131 -9.92 12.39 -4.15
N ASN A 132 -10.32 12.42 -2.88
CA ASN A 132 -11.54 11.78 -2.38
C ASN A 132 -12.77 12.61 -2.75
N GLY A 133 -13.92 11.96 -2.96
CA GLY A 133 -15.17 12.63 -3.35
C GLY A 133 -15.24 12.92 -4.86
N ALA A 134 -16.09 13.85 -5.23
CA ALA A 134 -16.40 14.21 -6.63
C ALA A 134 -15.57 15.39 -7.16
N ARG A 135 -14.43 15.69 -6.59
CA ARG A 135 -13.49 16.75 -7.03
C ARG A 135 -14.16 18.12 -7.31
N GLY A 136 -15.10 18.52 -6.45
CA GLY A 136 -15.77 19.81 -6.53
C GLY A 136 -16.88 19.90 -7.57
N GLN A 137 -17.30 18.80 -8.19
CA GLN A 137 -18.44 18.74 -9.08
C GLN A 137 -19.74 19.03 -8.32
N ILE A 138 -20.66 19.75 -8.96
CA ILE A 138 -22.01 20.02 -8.42
C ILE A 138 -23.00 19.19 -9.23
N PHE A 139 -23.59 18.17 -8.61
CA PHE A 139 -24.62 17.33 -9.20
C PHE A 139 -25.47 16.68 -8.11
N ASP A 140 -26.62 16.10 -8.48
CA ASP A 140 -27.50 15.38 -7.55
C ASP A 140 -26.96 13.95 -7.34
N GLY A 141 -25.91 13.84 -6.50
CA GLY A 141 -25.21 12.58 -6.22
C GLY A 141 -25.99 11.66 -5.26
N GLY A 142 -25.41 10.50 -5.04
CA GLY A 142 -25.95 9.49 -4.14
C GLY A 142 -27.00 8.57 -4.76
N HIS A 143 -27.17 7.39 -4.15
CA HIS A 143 -28.21 6.43 -4.53
C HIS A 143 -29.61 6.97 -4.22
N LYS A 144 -30.49 6.94 -5.19
CA LYS A 144 -31.93 7.19 -5.02
C LYS A 144 -32.63 5.84 -4.92
N ILE A 145 -32.86 5.39 -3.68
CA ILE A 145 -33.50 4.10 -3.40
C ILE A 145 -35.00 4.25 -3.60
N LYS A 146 -35.54 3.55 -4.62
CA LYS A 146 -36.94 3.60 -4.97
C LYS A 146 -37.79 2.61 -4.17
N SER A 147 -37.28 1.40 -3.97
CA SER A 147 -37.96 0.38 -3.17
C SER A 147 -36.95 -0.64 -2.58
N VAL A 148 -37.26 -1.15 -1.40
CA VAL A 148 -36.55 -2.27 -0.78
C VAL A 148 -37.61 -3.29 -0.33
N LYS A 149 -37.53 -4.51 -0.87
CA LYS A 149 -38.48 -5.58 -0.59
C LYS A 149 -37.79 -6.87 -0.20
N VAL A 150 -38.37 -7.61 0.75
CA VAL A 150 -37.97 -8.98 1.04
C VAL A 150 -38.84 -9.93 0.21
N VAL A 151 -38.18 -10.78 -0.54
CA VAL A 151 -38.83 -11.76 -1.42
C VAL A 151 -38.92 -13.07 -0.68
N THR A 152 -40.12 -13.55 -0.45
CA THR A 152 -40.44 -14.85 0.19
C THR A 152 -41.09 -15.80 -0.76
N SER A 153 -40.83 -17.11 -0.59
CA SER A 153 -41.49 -18.17 -1.37
C SER A 153 -42.12 -19.16 -0.40
N THR A 154 -43.45 -19.22 -0.45
CA THR A 154 -44.18 -20.17 0.38
C THR A 154 -45.01 -21.09 -0.54
N LYS A 155 -44.75 -22.40 -0.50
CA LYS A 155 -45.42 -23.42 -1.35
C LYS A 155 -45.44 -23.05 -2.84
N GLY A 156 -44.33 -22.52 -3.35
CA GLY A 156 -44.16 -22.11 -4.75
C GLY A 156 -44.75 -20.74 -5.13
N LYS A 157 -45.47 -20.09 -4.21
CA LYS A 157 -45.96 -18.73 -4.40
C LYS A 157 -44.93 -17.71 -3.94
N VAL A 158 -44.41 -16.94 -4.87
CA VAL A 158 -43.48 -15.82 -4.58
C VAL A 158 -44.30 -14.61 -4.13
N THR A 159 -43.90 -14.00 -3.02
CA THR A 159 -44.50 -12.75 -2.51
C THR A 159 -43.41 -11.77 -2.17
N GLU A 160 -43.60 -10.47 -2.49
CA GLU A 160 -42.73 -9.40 -2.15
C GLU A 160 -43.37 -8.60 -1.00
N VAL A 161 -42.59 -8.33 0.06
CA VAL A 161 -43.02 -7.57 1.23
C VAL A 161 -42.10 -6.37 1.36
N ASP A 162 -42.67 -5.16 1.46
CA ASP A 162 -41.88 -3.97 1.67
C ASP A 162 -41.09 -4.05 2.99
N ALA A 163 -39.80 -3.82 2.92
CA ALA A 163 -38.92 -3.84 4.07
C ALA A 163 -38.79 -2.44 4.67
N LYS A 164 -38.79 -2.38 6.00
CA LYS A 164 -38.36 -1.15 6.69
C LYS A 164 -36.85 -1.04 6.58
N TYR A 165 -36.35 0.13 6.19
CA TYR A 165 -34.94 0.39 6.12
C TYR A 165 -34.59 1.81 6.61
N VAL A 166 -33.35 2.02 6.95
CA VAL A 166 -32.79 3.33 7.29
C VAL A 166 -31.43 3.46 6.61
N ILE A 167 -31.21 4.59 5.93
CA ILE A 167 -29.94 4.96 5.35
C ILE A 167 -29.18 5.84 6.36
N ILE A 168 -27.93 5.52 6.61
CA ILE A 168 -27.04 6.27 7.49
C ILE A 168 -25.78 6.52 6.68
N ASP A 169 -25.74 7.68 6.00
CA ASP A 169 -24.63 8.06 5.13
C ASP A 169 -24.44 7.00 4.00
N THR A 170 -23.30 6.39 3.88
CA THR A 170 -22.98 5.36 2.87
C THR A 170 -23.42 3.93 3.24
N ARG A 171 -24.32 3.77 4.24
CA ARG A 171 -24.78 2.45 4.71
C ARG A 171 -26.29 2.43 4.84
N MET A 172 -26.88 1.27 4.55
CA MET A 172 -28.30 1.02 4.69
C MET A 172 -28.54 -0.21 5.57
N ARG A 173 -29.34 -0.06 6.63
CA ARG A 173 -29.83 -1.16 7.44
C ARG A 173 -31.22 -1.57 7.00
N VAL A 174 -31.41 -2.83 6.63
CA VAL A 174 -32.69 -3.40 6.20
C VAL A 174 -33.22 -4.32 7.27
N MET A 175 -34.42 -4.02 7.80
CA MET A 175 -35.08 -4.86 8.79
C MET A 175 -35.75 -6.05 8.11
N LEU A 176 -35.49 -7.26 8.62
CA LEU A 176 -36.08 -8.48 8.07
C LEU A 176 -37.47 -8.73 8.70
N PRO A 177 -38.50 -9.02 7.91
CA PRO A 177 -39.86 -9.36 8.44
C PRO A 177 -39.85 -10.62 9.31
N GLN A 178 -38.90 -11.52 9.07
CA GLN A 178 -38.65 -12.74 9.84
C GLN A 178 -37.15 -12.84 10.12
N GLU A 179 -36.77 -13.36 11.29
CA GLU A 179 -35.36 -13.62 11.60
C GLU A 179 -34.78 -14.61 10.59
N LEU A 180 -33.65 -14.23 10.03
CA LEU A 180 -32.78 -15.11 9.26
C LEU A 180 -32.04 -16.03 10.24
N LYS A 181 -32.26 -17.31 10.14
CA LYS A 181 -31.69 -18.32 11.06
C LYS A 181 -30.18 -18.46 10.78
N ALA A 182 -29.48 -18.97 11.78
CA ALA A 182 -28.10 -19.38 11.68
C ALA A 182 -27.87 -20.57 10.76
N LYS A 183 -26.63 -20.76 10.29
CA LYS A 183 -26.12 -22.00 9.69
C LYS A 183 -26.83 -22.42 8.39
N GLY A 184 -26.85 -21.49 7.42
CA GLY A 184 -27.24 -21.76 6.03
C GLY A 184 -28.65 -21.32 5.62
N ASP A 185 -29.38 -20.60 6.50
CA ASP A 185 -30.64 -19.98 6.08
C ASP A 185 -30.36 -18.77 5.16
N SER A 186 -31.32 -18.48 4.26
CA SER A 186 -31.12 -17.41 3.27
C SER A 186 -32.34 -16.49 3.15
N VAL A 187 -32.07 -15.25 2.79
CA VAL A 187 -33.05 -14.21 2.49
C VAL A 187 -32.82 -13.64 1.10
N LYS A 188 -33.88 -13.32 0.37
CA LYS A 188 -33.79 -12.57 -0.88
C LYS A 188 -34.29 -11.16 -0.69
N ILE A 189 -33.48 -10.19 -1.08
CA ILE A 189 -33.78 -8.76 -0.99
C ILE A 189 -33.76 -8.19 -2.39
N LYS A 190 -34.87 -7.54 -2.79
CA LYS A 190 -34.98 -6.84 -4.07
C LYS A 190 -34.89 -5.34 -3.82
N ILE A 191 -34.03 -4.64 -4.54
CA ILE A 191 -33.81 -3.21 -4.42
C ILE A 191 -33.91 -2.57 -5.82
N GLU A 192 -34.71 -1.53 -5.94
CA GLU A 192 -34.74 -0.67 -7.13
C GLU A 192 -34.07 0.66 -6.79
N PHE A 193 -33.15 1.11 -7.62
CA PHE A 193 -32.34 2.29 -7.38
C PHE A 193 -31.96 3.03 -8.66
N SER A 194 -31.56 4.26 -8.54
CA SER A 194 -30.82 5.00 -9.57
C SER A 194 -29.80 5.93 -8.94
N TYR A 195 -28.86 6.41 -9.74
CA TYR A 195 -27.92 7.45 -9.38
C TYR A 195 -27.34 8.09 -10.64
N ILE A 196 -26.77 9.29 -10.49
CA ILE A 196 -26.03 10.00 -11.54
C ILE A 196 -24.55 9.69 -11.35
N SER A 197 -23.89 9.16 -12.39
CA SER A 197 -22.45 8.94 -12.36
C SER A 197 -21.71 10.28 -12.41
N PRO A 198 -20.76 10.55 -11.49
CA PRO A 198 -19.90 11.73 -11.57
C PRO A 198 -19.01 11.70 -12.81
N MET A 199 -18.47 12.85 -13.21
CA MET A 199 -17.41 12.91 -14.23
C MET A 199 -16.11 12.32 -13.70
N GLU A 200 -15.79 12.57 -12.44
CA GLU A 200 -14.70 11.95 -11.67
C GLU A 200 -15.21 11.61 -10.28
N GLY A 201 -15.03 10.40 -9.83
CA GLY A 201 -15.56 9.90 -8.56
C GLY A 201 -14.51 9.18 -7.72
N SER A 202 -13.73 9.91 -6.95
CA SER A 202 -12.71 9.37 -6.02
C SER A 202 -11.73 8.39 -6.66
N ASP A 203 -11.36 8.62 -7.90
CA ASP A 203 -10.54 7.71 -8.74
C ASP A 203 -11.13 6.30 -8.95
N ARG A 204 -12.42 6.08 -8.61
CA ARG A 204 -13.08 4.76 -8.65
C ARG A 204 -14.02 4.56 -9.82
N THR A 205 -14.64 5.64 -10.30
CA THR A 205 -15.68 5.63 -11.32
C THR A 205 -15.72 6.98 -12.02
N GLY A 206 -16.21 7.02 -13.25
CA GLY A 206 -16.30 8.32 -13.93
C GLY A 206 -16.85 8.27 -15.33
N VAL A 207 -16.81 9.43 -15.97
CA VAL A 207 -17.22 9.64 -17.36
C VAL A 207 -16.13 10.42 -18.09
N LEU A 208 -15.42 9.76 -18.99
CA LEU A 208 -14.40 10.38 -19.85
C LEU A 208 -15.04 10.85 -21.17
N GLU A 209 -14.92 12.12 -21.52
CA GLU A 209 -15.33 12.63 -22.82
C GLU A 209 -14.21 12.43 -23.86
N THR A 210 -14.54 11.78 -24.97
CA THR A 210 -13.62 11.54 -26.10
C THR A 210 -14.19 12.09 -27.41
N LYS A 211 -13.39 12.12 -28.48
CA LYS A 211 -13.85 12.56 -29.81
C LYS A 211 -15.01 11.73 -30.38
N ASN A 212 -15.07 10.45 -30.00
CA ASN A 212 -15.99 9.48 -30.57
C ASN A 212 -17.13 9.08 -29.62
N GLY A 213 -17.29 9.80 -28.49
CA GLY A 213 -18.33 9.57 -27.49
C GLY A 213 -17.77 9.45 -26.07
N LYS A 214 -18.67 9.33 -25.11
CA LYS A 214 -18.32 9.19 -23.71
C LYS A 214 -17.90 7.76 -23.39
N ILE A 215 -16.91 7.62 -22.51
CA ILE A 215 -16.58 6.35 -21.84
C ILE A 215 -17.14 6.44 -20.42
N PHE A 216 -17.96 5.47 -20.06
CA PHE A 216 -18.49 5.30 -18.73
C PHE A 216 -17.74 4.14 -18.05
N THR A 217 -17.03 4.43 -16.97
CA THR A 217 -16.44 3.45 -16.05
C THR A 217 -17.33 3.41 -14.81
N ILE A 218 -18.00 2.28 -14.59
CA ILE A 218 -19.09 2.15 -13.63
C ILE A 218 -18.74 1.16 -12.54
N ALA A 219 -18.58 1.69 -11.32
CA ALA A 219 -18.24 0.92 -10.12
C ALA A 219 -19.00 1.43 -8.89
N GLN A 220 -19.05 0.65 -7.82
CA GLN A 220 -19.85 0.89 -6.62
C GLN A 220 -21.31 1.22 -6.96
N TRP A 221 -21.83 0.63 -8.03
CA TRP A 221 -23.03 1.06 -8.74
C TRP A 221 -24.33 0.46 -8.22
N TYR A 222 -24.27 -0.53 -7.34
CA TYR A 222 -25.42 -1.23 -6.75
C TYR A 222 -25.24 -1.35 -5.24
N PRO A 223 -26.35 -1.43 -4.45
CA PRO A 223 -26.24 -1.71 -3.01
C PRO A 223 -25.59 -3.06 -2.75
N ARG A 224 -24.49 -3.10 -1.97
CA ARG A 224 -23.64 -4.27 -1.72
C ARG A 224 -23.77 -4.74 -0.27
N MET A 225 -23.83 -6.06 -0.02
CA MET A 225 -23.88 -6.59 1.34
C MET A 225 -22.61 -6.25 2.12
N CYS A 226 -22.76 -5.75 3.34
CA CYS A 226 -21.64 -5.66 4.29
C CYS A 226 -21.22 -7.06 4.73
N VAL A 227 -19.94 -7.26 4.99
CA VAL A 227 -19.43 -8.50 5.57
C VAL A 227 -19.89 -8.62 7.02
N TYR A 228 -20.33 -9.82 7.38
CA TYR A 228 -20.55 -10.26 8.76
C TYR A 228 -19.56 -11.38 9.05
N ASP A 229 -18.55 -11.11 9.88
CA ASP A 229 -17.45 -12.03 10.16
C ASP A 229 -17.35 -12.43 11.65
N ASP A 230 -16.44 -13.35 11.94
CA ASP A 230 -16.16 -13.87 13.28
C ASP A 230 -15.28 -12.95 14.14
N ILE A 231 -14.87 -11.79 13.60
CA ILE A 231 -14.00 -10.81 14.28
C ILE A 231 -14.79 -9.64 14.86
N GLN A 232 -15.61 -8.99 14.02
CA GLN A 232 -16.35 -7.78 14.38
C GLN A 232 -17.88 -7.94 14.29
N GLY A 233 -18.37 -9.09 13.80
CA GLY A 233 -19.75 -9.18 13.38
C GLY A 233 -19.98 -8.33 12.13
N TRP A 234 -20.95 -7.42 12.13
CA TRP A 234 -21.18 -6.52 11.01
C TRP A 234 -20.05 -5.49 10.84
N ASN A 235 -19.40 -5.50 9.69
CA ASN A 235 -18.42 -4.49 9.26
C ASN A 235 -19.17 -3.33 8.58
N VAL A 236 -19.39 -2.26 9.33
CA VAL A 236 -20.23 -1.12 8.93
C VAL A 236 -19.48 0.21 8.95
N ASN A 237 -18.20 0.20 8.71
CA ASN A 237 -17.41 1.43 8.56
C ASN A 237 -17.96 2.25 7.39
N PRO A 238 -18.15 3.58 7.55
CA PRO A 238 -18.58 4.44 6.44
C PRO A 238 -17.55 4.43 5.31
N TYR A 239 -18.01 4.59 4.08
CA TYR A 239 -17.12 4.90 2.98
C TYR A 239 -16.87 6.42 2.96
N LEU A 240 -15.61 6.82 3.18
CA LEU A 240 -15.20 8.22 3.25
C LEU A 240 -14.29 8.64 2.07
N GLY A 241 -14.04 7.71 1.15
CA GLY A 241 -13.29 7.95 -0.09
C GLY A 241 -11.86 7.41 -0.06
N ALA A 242 -11.15 7.45 1.08
CA ALA A 242 -9.76 7.01 1.16
C ALA A 242 -9.61 5.49 1.25
N SER A 243 -10.41 4.83 2.12
CA SER A 243 -10.38 3.37 2.27
C SER A 243 -11.24 2.68 1.22
N GLU A 244 -10.85 1.46 0.84
CA GLU A 244 -11.52 0.69 -0.20
C GLU A 244 -12.60 -0.24 0.34
N PHE A 245 -12.81 -1.44 -0.22
CA PHE A 245 -14.05 -2.17 -0.01
C PHE A 245 -13.83 -3.54 0.63
N TYR A 246 -14.75 -3.91 1.54
CA TYR A 246 -14.77 -5.21 2.19
C TYR A 246 -16.14 -5.85 1.96
N LEU A 247 -16.18 -6.91 1.14
CA LEU A 247 -17.41 -7.46 0.59
C LEU A 247 -17.43 -8.99 0.65
N GLU A 248 -18.67 -9.55 0.76
CA GLU A 248 -18.90 -10.99 0.73
C GLU A 248 -18.71 -11.57 -0.68
N TYR A 249 -18.23 -12.81 -0.75
CA TYR A 249 -18.14 -13.55 -2.00
C TYR A 249 -19.51 -14.11 -2.41
N GLY A 250 -19.74 -14.18 -3.72
CA GLY A 250 -20.95 -14.78 -4.30
C GLY A 250 -20.86 -14.89 -5.81
N ASP A 251 -21.97 -15.34 -6.42
CA ASP A 251 -22.11 -15.41 -7.87
C ASP A 251 -22.90 -14.20 -8.38
N PHE A 252 -22.53 -13.74 -9.57
CA PHE A 252 -23.17 -12.61 -10.25
C PHE A 252 -23.79 -13.03 -11.57
N ASP A 253 -25.02 -12.58 -11.81
CA ASP A 253 -25.77 -12.69 -13.07
C ASP A 253 -26.28 -11.28 -13.42
N VAL A 254 -25.67 -10.65 -14.44
CA VAL A 254 -25.83 -9.21 -14.67
C VAL A 254 -26.26 -8.90 -16.10
N ASN A 255 -27.33 -8.13 -16.25
CA ASN A 255 -27.83 -7.65 -17.51
C ASN A 255 -27.66 -6.12 -17.60
N ILE A 256 -26.89 -5.64 -18.59
CA ILE A 256 -26.59 -4.24 -18.81
C ILE A 256 -27.20 -3.80 -20.12
N THR A 257 -28.12 -2.82 -20.07
CA THR A 257 -28.73 -2.23 -21.25
C THR A 257 -28.09 -0.88 -21.55
N ALA A 258 -27.49 -0.76 -22.71
CA ALA A 258 -26.77 0.42 -23.17
C ALA A 258 -27.20 0.78 -24.62
N PRO A 259 -26.87 1.98 -25.15
CA PRO A 259 -27.10 2.33 -26.56
C PRO A 259 -26.52 1.26 -27.49
N SER A 260 -27.21 1.01 -28.60
CA SER A 260 -26.90 -0.15 -29.46
C SER A 260 -25.57 -0.05 -30.24
N ASN A 261 -24.96 1.14 -30.29
CA ASN A 261 -23.62 1.37 -30.84
C ASN A 261 -22.50 1.26 -29.79
N HIS A 262 -22.83 1.11 -28.50
CA HIS A 262 -21.84 0.89 -27.47
C HIS A 262 -21.31 -0.53 -27.50
N ILE A 263 -20.05 -0.67 -27.13
CA ILE A 263 -19.46 -1.89 -26.59
C ILE A 263 -19.57 -1.80 -25.07
N VAL A 264 -20.01 -2.88 -24.44
CA VAL A 264 -20.01 -3.04 -22.98
C VAL A 264 -19.02 -4.12 -22.63
N VAL A 265 -18.13 -3.82 -21.71
CA VAL A 265 -17.21 -4.77 -21.04
C VAL A 265 -17.53 -4.80 -19.54
N CYS A 266 -17.35 -5.95 -18.91
CA CYS A 266 -17.77 -6.16 -17.54
C CYS A 266 -16.90 -7.22 -16.87
N SER A 267 -16.87 -7.25 -15.56
CA SER A 267 -16.40 -8.42 -14.81
C SER A 267 -17.12 -9.68 -15.31
N GLY A 268 -16.39 -10.76 -15.49
CA GLY A 268 -16.96 -12.04 -15.86
C GLY A 268 -17.18 -12.27 -17.36
N GLU A 269 -17.78 -13.41 -17.68
CA GLU A 269 -17.97 -13.88 -19.05
C GLU A 269 -19.23 -13.29 -19.70
N LEU A 270 -19.09 -12.76 -20.94
CA LEU A 270 -20.22 -12.41 -21.79
C LEU A 270 -20.88 -13.68 -22.31
N VAL A 271 -22.15 -13.94 -21.94
CA VAL A 271 -22.87 -15.18 -22.27
C VAL A 271 -23.80 -15.07 -23.48
N ASN A 272 -24.03 -13.84 -23.99
CA ASN A 272 -24.90 -13.61 -25.16
C ASN A 272 -24.20 -12.86 -26.33
N PRO A 273 -22.97 -13.21 -26.73
CA PRO A 273 -22.23 -12.46 -27.73
C PRO A 273 -22.95 -12.34 -29.08
N THR A 274 -23.75 -13.33 -29.47
CA THR A 274 -24.52 -13.33 -30.72
C THR A 274 -25.66 -12.30 -30.76
N ALA A 275 -26.13 -11.84 -29.60
CA ALA A 275 -27.17 -10.82 -29.49
C ALA A 275 -26.61 -9.38 -29.57
N VAL A 276 -25.33 -9.19 -29.24
CA VAL A 276 -24.74 -7.86 -29.04
C VAL A 276 -23.66 -7.51 -30.04
N TYR A 277 -22.83 -8.49 -30.46
CA TYR A 277 -21.80 -8.31 -31.50
C TYR A 277 -22.36 -8.61 -32.91
N ASN A 278 -21.85 -7.90 -33.90
CA ASN A 278 -22.09 -8.25 -35.29
C ASN A 278 -21.26 -9.47 -35.71
N ALA A 279 -21.51 -10.02 -36.90
CA ALA A 279 -20.84 -11.25 -37.37
C ALA A 279 -19.31 -11.12 -37.47
N VAL A 280 -18.78 -9.93 -37.82
CA VAL A 280 -17.33 -9.68 -37.90
C VAL A 280 -16.71 -9.68 -36.52
N GLU A 281 -17.31 -8.94 -35.58
CA GLU A 281 -16.87 -8.90 -34.18
C GLU A 281 -16.93 -10.28 -33.52
N GLN A 282 -17.97 -11.07 -33.76
CA GLN A 282 -18.08 -12.46 -33.26
C GLN A 282 -16.94 -13.34 -33.77
N ASN A 283 -16.63 -13.27 -35.04
CA ASN A 283 -15.54 -14.05 -35.66
C ASN A 283 -14.18 -13.65 -35.05
N ARG A 284 -13.91 -12.33 -34.94
CA ARG A 284 -12.66 -11.81 -34.35
C ARG A 284 -12.53 -12.16 -32.86
N LEU A 285 -13.62 -12.11 -32.09
CA LEU A 285 -13.64 -12.58 -30.70
C LEU A 285 -13.30 -14.08 -30.61
N ALA A 286 -13.84 -14.89 -31.51
CA ALA A 286 -13.51 -16.32 -31.56
C ALA A 286 -12.04 -16.59 -31.93
N GLN A 287 -11.42 -15.70 -32.72
CA GLN A 287 -9.98 -15.73 -33.02
C GLN A 287 -9.16 -15.29 -31.80
N ALA A 288 -9.54 -14.19 -31.10
CA ALA A 288 -8.87 -13.71 -29.91
C ALA A 288 -8.80 -14.78 -28.80
N LYS A 289 -9.87 -15.53 -28.60
CA LYS A 289 -9.95 -16.65 -27.63
C LYS A 289 -8.98 -17.81 -27.91
N LYS A 290 -8.25 -17.79 -29.03
CA LYS A 290 -7.31 -18.85 -29.47
C LYS A 290 -5.96 -18.30 -29.92
N SER A 291 -5.72 -17.01 -29.74
CA SER A 291 -4.53 -16.33 -30.20
C SER A 291 -3.66 -15.89 -29.04
N ASP A 292 -2.39 -16.28 -29.05
CA ASP A 292 -1.39 -15.74 -28.11
C ASP A 292 -1.06 -14.26 -28.36
N LYS A 293 -1.40 -13.76 -29.54
CA LYS A 293 -1.17 -12.36 -29.96
C LYS A 293 -2.47 -11.59 -29.97
N THR A 294 -2.39 -10.30 -29.73
CA THR A 294 -3.51 -9.37 -29.77
C THR A 294 -4.26 -9.44 -31.10
N VAL A 295 -5.58 -9.59 -31.04
CA VAL A 295 -6.53 -9.59 -32.16
C VAL A 295 -7.52 -8.45 -31.93
N PHE A 296 -7.63 -7.53 -32.89
CA PHE A 296 -8.64 -6.46 -32.83
C PHE A 296 -10.04 -7.03 -33.08
N ILE A 297 -10.92 -6.90 -32.09
CA ILE A 297 -12.34 -7.27 -32.19
C ILE A 297 -13.13 -6.12 -32.84
N ARG A 298 -12.86 -4.88 -32.41
CA ARG A 298 -13.35 -3.64 -33.00
C ARG A 298 -12.18 -2.68 -33.23
N THR A 299 -12.00 -2.20 -34.46
CA THR A 299 -10.85 -1.39 -34.88
C THR A 299 -11.11 0.11 -34.72
N ALA A 300 -10.03 0.92 -34.75
CA ALA A 300 -10.10 2.38 -34.72
C ALA A 300 -10.92 2.96 -35.90
N ASP A 301 -10.81 2.37 -37.10
CA ASP A 301 -11.55 2.79 -38.30
C ASP A 301 -13.06 2.54 -38.10
N GLU A 302 -13.44 1.41 -37.51
CA GLU A 302 -14.83 1.06 -37.22
C GLU A 302 -15.43 2.00 -36.15
N VAL A 303 -14.64 2.40 -35.15
CA VAL A 303 -15.02 3.42 -34.15
C VAL A 303 -15.27 4.76 -34.83
N SER A 304 -14.30 5.21 -35.64
CA SER A 304 -14.35 6.51 -36.31
C SER A 304 -15.51 6.61 -37.30
N ALA A 305 -15.80 5.52 -38.02
CA ALA A 305 -16.95 5.45 -38.93
C ALA A 305 -18.30 5.52 -38.21
N GLY A 306 -18.39 5.05 -36.96
CA GLY A 306 -19.60 5.06 -36.13
C GLY A 306 -19.79 6.32 -35.30
N ALA A 307 -18.81 7.22 -35.21
CA ALA A 307 -18.74 8.32 -34.24
C ALA A 307 -19.91 9.31 -34.29
N ASN A 308 -20.59 9.46 -35.42
CA ASN A 308 -21.69 10.41 -35.58
C ASN A 308 -23.07 9.74 -35.73
N ALA A 309 -23.17 8.45 -35.44
CA ALA A 309 -24.41 7.71 -35.56
C ALA A 309 -25.33 8.03 -34.36
N SER A 310 -26.38 8.84 -34.57
CA SER A 310 -27.44 8.98 -33.57
C SER A 310 -28.21 7.66 -33.44
N VAL A 311 -28.20 7.06 -32.26
CA VAL A 311 -28.83 5.76 -32.01
C VAL A 311 -29.96 5.93 -31.02
N SER A 312 -31.15 5.48 -31.41
CA SER A 312 -32.37 5.47 -30.56
C SER A 312 -32.68 4.10 -29.97
N THR A 313 -31.89 3.06 -30.35
CA THR A 313 -32.09 1.68 -29.91
C THR A 313 -31.04 1.28 -28.86
N THR A 314 -31.37 0.26 -28.10
CA THR A 314 -30.47 -0.30 -27.07
C THR A 314 -30.21 -1.78 -27.32
N LYS A 315 -29.12 -2.29 -26.73
CA LYS A 315 -28.82 -3.72 -26.61
C LYS A 315 -28.65 -4.09 -25.15
N THR A 316 -28.98 -5.31 -24.79
CA THR A 316 -28.76 -5.84 -23.43
C THR A 316 -27.64 -6.87 -23.48
N TRP A 317 -26.60 -6.60 -22.73
CA TRP A 317 -25.42 -7.42 -22.55
C TRP A 317 -25.60 -8.26 -21.29
N HIS A 318 -25.34 -9.57 -21.35
CA HIS A 318 -25.55 -10.50 -20.24
C HIS A 318 -24.21 -11.11 -19.81
N PHE A 319 -23.82 -10.86 -18.57
CA PHE A 319 -22.55 -11.33 -17.99
C PHE A 319 -22.78 -12.24 -16.79
N LYS A 320 -21.84 -13.17 -16.59
CA LYS A 320 -21.80 -14.05 -15.41
C LYS A 320 -20.42 -14.13 -14.83
N LEU A 321 -20.35 -14.06 -13.50
CA LEU A 321 -19.12 -14.22 -12.75
C LEU A 321 -19.41 -15.08 -11.53
N LYS A 322 -18.48 -15.99 -11.19
CA LYS A 322 -18.62 -16.91 -10.06
C LYS A 322 -17.60 -16.57 -8.98
N ASN A 323 -18.06 -16.69 -7.74
CA ASN A 323 -17.23 -16.60 -6.55
C ASN A 323 -16.36 -15.33 -6.54
N ALA A 324 -16.97 -14.20 -6.78
CA ALA A 324 -16.36 -12.88 -6.73
C ALA A 324 -16.97 -12.04 -5.62
N ARG A 325 -16.28 -10.99 -5.22
CA ARG A 325 -16.73 -10.10 -4.15
C ARG A 325 -17.38 -8.82 -4.67
N ASP A 326 -17.14 -8.47 -5.92
CA ASP A 326 -17.71 -7.28 -6.58
C ASP A 326 -17.88 -7.50 -8.09
N MET A 327 -18.49 -6.53 -8.77
CA MET A 327 -18.68 -6.51 -10.20
C MET A 327 -18.79 -5.10 -10.73
N SER A 328 -17.94 -4.76 -11.71
CA SER A 328 -17.88 -3.45 -12.37
C SER A 328 -17.97 -3.59 -13.88
N TRP A 329 -18.27 -2.52 -14.59
CA TRP A 329 -18.40 -2.53 -16.04
C TRP A 329 -18.08 -1.17 -16.66
N ALA A 330 -17.82 -1.19 -17.97
CA ALA A 330 -17.64 0.02 -18.75
C ALA A 330 -18.45 -0.04 -20.05
N SER A 331 -18.83 1.12 -20.57
CA SER A 331 -19.64 1.22 -21.78
C SER A 331 -19.26 2.44 -22.62
N SER A 332 -19.06 2.25 -23.92
CA SER A 332 -18.75 3.34 -24.82
C SER A 332 -19.00 3.02 -26.28
N ALA A 333 -19.41 4.04 -27.05
CA ALA A 333 -19.34 4.02 -28.51
C ALA A 333 -17.90 4.21 -29.01
N ALA A 334 -17.01 4.81 -28.20
CA ALA A 334 -15.63 5.15 -28.56
C ALA A 334 -14.63 4.01 -28.39
N PHE A 335 -15.01 2.86 -27.86
CA PHE A 335 -14.07 1.77 -27.61
C PHE A 335 -13.54 1.10 -28.88
N ILE A 336 -12.22 1.15 -29.09
CA ILE A 336 -11.48 0.06 -29.71
C ILE A 336 -11.55 -1.10 -28.73
N LEU A 337 -11.71 -2.33 -29.23
CA LEU A 337 -11.69 -3.53 -28.41
C LEU A 337 -10.73 -4.53 -29.04
N ASP A 338 -9.78 -5.02 -28.29
CA ASP A 338 -8.90 -6.10 -28.70
C ASP A 338 -8.73 -7.15 -27.60
N GLY A 339 -8.13 -8.30 -27.90
CA GLY A 339 -7.96 -9.36 -26.94
C GLY A 339 -6.99 -10.45 -27.37
N ALA A 340 -6.60 -11.29 -26.41
CA ALA A 340 -5.73 -12.46 -26.59
C ALA A 340 -6.05 -13.55 -25.57
N GLU A 341 -5.68 -14.80 -25.88
CA GLU A 341 -5.79 -15.93 -24.97
C GLU A 341 -4.78 -15.81 -23.83
N ILE A 342 -5.23 -16.03 -22.59
CA ILE A 342 -4.38 -16.20 -21.39
C ILE A 342 -4.16 -17.69 -21.16
N ASN A 343 -2.90 -18.10 -20.97
CA ASN A 343 -2.51 -19.48 -20.71
C ASN A 343 -2.27 -19.69 -19.22
N LEU A 344 -3.13 -20.47 -18.57
CA LEU A 344 -3.02 -20.75 -17.15
C LEU A 344 -2.23 -22.03 -16.85
N PRO A 345 -1.56 -22.15 -15.69
CA PRO A 345 -0.71 -23.30 -15.35
C PRO A 345 -1.41 -24.67 -15.44
N SER A 346 -2.69 -24.75 -15.09
CA SER A 346 -3.47 -25.99 -15.19
C SER A 346 -3.83 -26.40 -16.63
N GLY A 347 -3.55 -25.56 -17.62
CA GLY A 347 -3.99 -25.69 -19.00
C GLY A 347 -5.36 -25.08 -19.29
N LYS A 348 -6.06 -24.54 -18.28
CA LYS A 348 -7.24 -23.69 -18.51
C LYS A 348 -6.87 -22.43 -19.26
N LYS A 349 -7.87 -21.84 -19.89
CA LYS A 349 -7.75 -20.61 -20.65
C LYS A 349 -8.65 -19.54 -20.07
N SER A 350 -8.15 -18.31 -20.08
CA SER A 350 -8.91 -17.09 -19.84
C SER A 350 -8.72 -16.14 -21.04
N LEU A 351 -9.41 -15.02 -21.06
CA LEU A 351 -9.35 -14.06 -22.15
C LEU A 351 -8.87 -12.70 -21.61
N ALA A 352 -7.76 -12.19 -22.13
CA ALA A 352 -7.36 -10.81 -21.97
C ALA A 352 -8.15 -9.94 -22.92
N LEU A 353 -8.68 -8.81 -22.45
CA LEU A 353 -9.35 -7.79 -23.26
C LEU A 353 -8.81 -6.41 -22.90
N SER A 354 -8.76 -5.51 -23.90
CA SER A 354 -8.50 -4.09 -23.70
C SER A 354 -9.52 -3.25 -24.44
N ALA A 355 -10.10 -2.27 -23.72
CA ALA A 355 -11.10 -1.35 -24.25
C ALA A 355 -10.63 0.09 -24.04
N TYR A 356 -10.38 0.83 -25.13
CA TYR A 356 -9.76 2.15 -25.07
C TYR A 356 -10.18 3.04 -26.25
N PRO A 357 -10.10 4.38 -26.12
CA PRO A 357 -10.43 5.29 -27.22
C PRO A 357 -9.32 5.38 -28.26
N VAL A 358 -9.66 5.91 -29.42
CA VAL A 358 -8.70 6.11 -30.54
C VAL A 358 -7.52 7.00 -30.11
N GLU A 359 -7.76 7.96 -29.21
CA GLU A 359 -6.75 8.87 -28.66
C GLU A 359 -5.63 8.15 -27.90
N SER A 360 -5.95 7.01 -27.29
CA SER A 360 -5.02 6.16 -26.55
C SER A 360 -4.32 5.12 -27.42
N SER A 361 -4.67 5.00 -28.71
CA SER A 361 -4.14 3.95 -29.58
C SER A 361 -2.66 4.13 -29.91
N GLY A 362 -1.98 3.05 -30.28
CA GLY A 362 -0.59 3.02 -30.73
C GLY A 362 0.29 2.03 -29.99
N ASN A 363 1.41 1.67 -30.59
CA ASN A 363 2.33 0.63 -30.07
C ASN A 363 3.10 1.08 -28.82
N GLU A 364 3.24 2.39 -28.60
CA GLU A 364 3.85 2.94 -27.38
C GLU A 364 2.80 3.30 -26.31
N ALA A 365 1.55 2.92 -26.54
CA ALA A 365 0.41 3.25 -25.68
C ALA A 365 -0.50 2.02 -25.53
N TRP A 366 -1.80 2.21 -25.47
CA TRP A 366 -2.80 1.17 -25.21
C TRP A 366 -2.85 0.02 -26.24
N GLY A 367 -2.23 0.16 -27.40
CA GLY A 367 -2.04 -0.96 -28.32
C GLY A 367 -1.25 -2.15 -27.75
N ARG A 368 -0.52 -1.97 -26.64
CA ARG A 368 0.14 -3.03 -25.88
C ARG A 368 -0.65 -3.50 -24.64
N SER A 369 -1.77 -2.87 -24.29
CA SER A 369 -2.49 -3.14 -23.05
C SER A 369 -2.90 -4.62 -22.90
N THR A 370 -3.35 -5.28 -23.99
CA THR A 370 -3.69 -6.71 -23.94
C THR A 370 -2.45 -7.59 -23.73
N GLU A 371 -1.27 -7.23 -24.30
CA GLU A 371 0.00 -7.89 -24.00
C GLU A 371 0.32 -7.79 -22.50
N PHE A 372 0.20 -6.60 -21.92
CA PHE A 372 0.46 -6.33 -20.51
C PHE A 372 -0.51 -7.10 -19.61
N THR A 373 -1.80 -7.03 -19.88
CA THR A 373 -2.85 -7.79 -19.17
C THR A 373 -2.57 -9.29 -19.13
N LYS A 374 -2.26 -9.86 -20.32
CA LYS A 374 -1.91 -11.28 -20.43
C LYS A 374 -0.67 -11.63 -19.62
N ALA A 375 0.38 -10.84 -19.74
CA ALA A 375 1.65 -11.09 -19.07
C ALA A 375 1.50 -11.04 -17.54
N SER A 376 0.80 -10.04 -16.98
CA SER A 376 0.52 -9.90 -15.56
C SER A 376 -0.23 -11.12 -15.02
N ILE A 377 -1.33 -11.51 -15.66
CA ILE A 377 -2.16 -12.65 -15.22
C ILE A 377 -1.37 -13.97 -15.29
N GLU A 378 -0.62 -14.22 -16.34
CA GLU A 378 0.19 -15.43 -16.50
C GLU A 378 1.33 -15.48 -15.47
N ASN A 379 2.00 -14.35 -15.19
CA ASN A 379 3.07 -14.27 -14.19
C ASN A 379 2.54 -14.57 -12.79
N TYR A 380 1.52 -13.87 -12.33
CA TYR A 380 0.94 -14.06 -11.00
C TYR A 380 0.32 -15.44 -10.82
N SER A 381 -0.32 -16.00 -11.87
CA SER A 381 -0.85 -17.36 -11.87
C SER A 381 0.24 -18.40 -11.64
N LYS A 382 1.42 -18.23 -12.24
CA LYS A 382 2.56 -19.11 -12.09
C LYS A 382 3.23 -18.97 -10.73
N ARG A 383 3.33 -17.74 -10.20
CA ARG A 383 4.08 -17.47 -8.97
C ARG A 383 3.29 -17.75 -7.71
N TRP A 384 2.01 -17.35 -7.67
CA TRP A 384 1.27 -17.27 -6.42
C TRP A 384 0.05 -18.17 -6.35
N PHE A 385 -0.89 -18.01 -7.28
CA PHE A 385 -2.14 -18.77 -7.32
C PHE A 385 -2.75 -18.66 -8.72
N GLU A 386 -3.34 -19.73 -9.25
CA GLU A 386 -3.92 -19.71 -10.59
C GLU A 386 -5.14 -18.78 -10.67
N TYR A 387 -5.15 -17.89 -11.66
CA TYR A 387 -6.25 -16.96 -11.93
C TYR A 387 -7.60 -17.68 -12.06
N SER A 388 -8.60 -17.15 -11.38
CA SER A 388 -9.87 -17.86 -11.22
C SER A 388 -10.97 -17.36 -12.14
N TYR A 389 -10.83 -16.17 -12.71
CA TYR A 389 -11.87 -15.53 -13.51
C TYR A 389 -11.72 -15.85 -15.00
N PRO A 390 -12.87 -15.88 -15.77
CA PRO A 390 -12.84 -16.25 -17.18
C PRO A 390 -12.29 -15.17 -18.10
N VAL A 391 -12.17 -13.94 -17.63
CA VAL A 391 -11.73 -12.76 -18.39
C VAL A 391 -10.92 -11.82 -17.51
N ALA A 392 -9.97 -11.13 -18.12
CA ALA A 392 -9.23 -10.00 -17.55
C ALA A 392 -9.32 -8.83 -18.52
N THR A 393 -10.03 -7.78 -18.15
CA THR A 393 -10.33 -6.64 -19.03
C THR A 393 -9.67 -5.37 -18.51
N ASN A 394 -8.80 -4.74 -19.30
CA ASN A 394 -8.26 -3.42 -19.02
C ASN A 394 -9.07 -2.34 -19.75
N VAL A 395 -9.51 -1.32 -19.04
CA VAL A 395 -10.35 -0.23 -19.60
C VAL A 395 -9.68 1.10 -19.39
N ALA A 396 -9.55 1.87 -20.46
CA ALA A 396 -9.10 3.25 -20.42
C ALA A 396 -10.21 4.17 -19.88
N GLY A 397 -9.94 4.84 -18.78
CA GLY A 397 -10.88 5.75 -18.12
C GLY A 397 -10.20 7.00 -17.56
N ASN A 398 -10.94 7.76 -16.77
CA ASN A 398 -10.43 8.92 -16.02
C ASN A 398 -9.69 8.51 -14.74
N GLU A 399 -9.85 7.27 -14.31
CA GLU A 399 -9.24 6.71 -13.12
C GLU A 399 -7.73 6.58 -13.33
N GLY A 400 -6.94 6.92 -12.30
CA GLY A 400 -5.49 6.76 -12.34
C GLY A 400 -5.07 5.29 -12.30
N GLY A 401 -5.87 4.49 -11.62
CA GLY A 401 -5.82 3.06 -11.45
C GLY A 401 -6.95 2.64 -10.53
N MET A 402 -7.68 1.57 -10.85
CA MET A 402 -8.70 0.98 -9.98
C MET A 402 -9.04 -0.45 -10.39
N GLU A 403 -9.06 -1.32 -9.41
CA GLU A 403 -9.25 -2.75 -9.57
C GLU A 403 -10.67 -3.23 -9.24
N TYR A 404 -11.11 -4.25 -9.98
CA TYR A 404 -12.29 -5.07 -9.71
C TYR A 404 -12.06 -6.51 -10.18
N PRO A 405 -12.84 -7.51 -9.69
CA PRO A 405 -12.66 -8.87 -10.16
C PRO A 405 -12.79 -8.99 -11.69
N GLY A 406 -11.69 -9.29 -12.34
CA GLY A 406 -11.66 -9.52 -13.79
C GLY A 406 -11.79 -8.29 -14.69
N ILE A 407 -11.85 -7.08 -14.13
CA ILE A 407 -11.85 -5.81 -14.87
C ILE A 407 -11.09 -4.74 -14.07
N VAL A 408 -10.30 -3.94 -14.75
CA VAL A 408 -9.58 -2.83 -14.13
C VAL A 408 -9.76 -1.56 -14.96
N PHE A 409 -9.69 -0.40 -14.30
CA PHE A 409 -9.74 0.91 -14.93
C PHE A 409 -8.38 1.59 -14.78
N CYS A 410 -7.79 1.98 -15.90
CA CYS A 410 -6.47 2.63 -15.95
C CYS A 410 -6.54 3.95 -16.69
N GLY A 411 -5.62 4.87 -16.40
CA GLY A 411 -5.56 6.18 -17.03
C GLY A 411 -5.43 6.09 -18.54
N TRP A 412 -6.36 6.73 -19.26
CA TRP A 412 -6.41 6.68 -20.73
C TRP A 412 -5.18 7.29 -21.41
N GLU A 413 -4.42 8.16 -20.73
CA GLU A 413 -3.20 8.80 -21.20
C GLU A 413 -1.92 8.00 -20.94
N ALA A 414 -2.00 6.94 -20.10
CA ALA A 414 -0.84 6.14 -19.72
C ALA A 414 -0.16 5.47 -20.93
N LYS A 415 1.17 5.39 -20.92
CA LYS A 415 2.00 4.89 -22.02
C LYS A 415 3.23 4.17 -21.49
N GLY A 416 3.79 3.27 -22.31
CA GLY A 416 5.06 2.61 -22.03
C GLY A 416 5.12 2.01 -20.63
N GLU A 417 6.14 2.40 -19.86
CA GLU A 417 6.37 1.96 -18.49
C GLU A 417 5.22 2.33 -17.54
N ASP A 418 4.64 3.54 -17.66
CA ASP A 418 3.51 3.96 -16.82
C ASP A 418 2.28 3.09 -17.08
N LEU A 419 1.99 2.75 -18.36
CA LEU A 419 0.87 1.86 -18.69
C LEU A 419 1.13 0.42 -18.21
N TRP A 420 2.37 -0.08 -18.35
CA TRP A 420 2.75 -1.37 -17.75
C TRP A 420 2.53 -1.35 -16.25
N GLY A 421 3.11 -0.35 -15.57
CA GLY A 421 3.07 -0.24 -14.11
C GLY A 421 1.64 -0.24 -13.57
N VAL A 422 0.75 0.61 -14.11
CA VAL A 422 -0.65 0.65 -13.67
C VAL A 422 -1.41 -0.62 -14.07
N THR A 423 -1.18 -1.19 -15.26
CA THR A 423 -1.86 -2.43 -15.67
C THR A 423 -1.46 -3.61 -14.79
N ASP A 424 -0.16 -3.77 -14.52
CA ASP A 424 0.36 -4.85 -13.68
C ASP A 424 -0.11 -4.69 -12.23
N HIS A 425 -0.16 -3.46 -11.72
CA HIS A 425 -0.66 -3.13 -10.40
C HIS A 425 -2.15 -3.49 -10.27
N GLU A 426 -3.00 -2.98 -11.14
CA GLU A 426 -4.44 -3.21 -11.04
C GLU A 426 -4.80 -4.70 -11.22
N PHE A 427 -4.08 -5.44 -12.08
CA PHE A 427 -4.29 -6.89 -12.18
C PHE A 427 -3.69 -7.67 -11.02
N GLY A 428 -2.67 -7.20 -10.35
CA GLY A 428 -2.14 -7.80 -9.13
C GLY A 428 -3.18 -7.83 -8.01
N HIS A 429 -4.04 -6.81 -7.92
CA HIS A 429 -5.19 -6.76 -7.01
C HIS A 429 -6.19 -7.90 -7.22
N ASN A 430 -6.19 -8.57 -8.36
CA ASN A 430 -6.99 -9.79 -8.51
C ASN A 430 -6.52 -10.93 -7.58
N TRP A 431 -5.30 -10.84 -7.01
CA TRP A 431 -4.80 -11.69 -5.92
C TRP A 431 -5.08 -11.06 -4.55
N PHE A 432 -4.80 -9.77 -4.40
CA PHE A 432 -5.00 -8.98 -3.18
C PHE A 432 -5.75 -7.68 -3.52
N PRO A 433 -7.05 -7.55 -3.23
CA PRO A 433 -7.85 -8.39 -2.32
C PRO A 433 -8.88 -9.31 -3.01
N MET A 434 -8.90 -9.44 -4.33
CA MET A 434 -10.04 -10.11 -5.00
C MET A 434 -10.09 -11.63 -4.73
N ILE A 435 -8.94 -12.32 -4.74
CA ILE A 435 -8.86 -13.74 -4.36
C ILE A 435 -8.67 -13.87 -2.84
N VAL A 436 -7.78 -13.09 -2.22
CA VAL A 436 -7.54 -13.12 -0.78
C VAL A 436 -8.21 -11.90 -0.15
N GLY A 437 -9.46 -12.07 0.30
CA GLY A 437 -10.39 -11.00 0.64
C GLY A 437 -10.16 -10.34 2.00
N SER A 438 -9.02 -9.71 2.22
CA SER A 438 -8.72 -8.90 3.40
C SER A 438 -9.65 -7.69 3.55
N ASN A 439 -9.73 -7.14 4.76
CA ASN A 439 -10.53 -5.96 5.06
C ASN A 439 -9.75 -4.67 4.74
N GLU A 440 -9.91 -4.16 3.53
CA GLU A 440 -9.26 -2.94 3.05
C GLU A 440 -9.70 -1.68 3.79
N ARG A 441 -10.91 -1.67 4.36
CA ARG A 441 -11.40 -0.56 5.20
C ARG A 441 -10.49 -0.32 6.40
N LEU A 442 -9.84 -1.35 6.90
CA LEU A 442 -9.02 -1.30 8.10
C LEU A 442 -7.54 -1.50 7.82
N PHE A 443 -7.18 -2.34 6.84
CA PHE A 443 -5.83 -2.85 6.64
C PHE A 443 -5.41 -2.78 5.16
N ALA A 444 -5.42 -1.59 4.58
CA ALA A 444 -5.07 -1.39 3.17
C ALA A 444 -3.64 -1.85 2.80
N TRP A 445 -2.74 -2.00 3.78
CA TRP A 445 -1.41 -2.57 3.53
C TRP A 445 -1.46 -4.06 3.11
N MET A 446 -2.54 -4.81 3.45
CA MET A 446 -2.73 -6.20 3.01
C MET A 446 -3.24 -6.29 1.56
N ASP A 447 -3.70 -5.21 1.03
CA ASP A 447 -4.12 -4.99 -0.32
C ASP A 447 -2.94 -4.37 -1.10
N GLU A 448 -2.72 -3.10 -0.98
CA GLU A 448 -1.75 -2.30 -1.71
C GLU A 448 -0.30 -2.71 -1.49
N GLY A 449 0.05 -3.04 -0.24
CA GLY A 449 1.41 -3.43 0.12
C GLY A 449 1.79 -4.81 -0.42
N PHE A 450 0.88 -5.78 -0.34
CA PHE A 450 1.09 -7.09 -0.95
C PHE A 450 1.16 -6.97 -2.47
N ASN A 451 0.27 -6.18 -3.04
CA ASN A 451 0.24 -5.94 -4.47
C ASN A 451 1.52 -5.24 -4.96
N THR A 452 1.93 -4.14 -4.36
CA THR A 452 3.19 -3.45 -4.70
C THR A 452 4.40 -4.37 -4.60
N PHE A 453 4.42 -5.29 -3.62
CA PHE A 453 5.46 -6.29 -3.50
C PHE A 453 5.48 -7.26 -4.69
N ILE A 454 4.34 -7.83 -5.07
CA ILE A 454 4.30 -8.78 -6.20
C ILE A 454 4.54 -8.09 -7.55
N ASN A 455 4.18 -6.82 -7.70
CA ASN A 455 4.46 -6.02 -8.90
C ASN A 455 5.96 -5.86 -9.16
N SER A 456 6.77 -5.65 -8.11
CA SER A 456 8.24 -5.54 -8.24
C SER A 456 8.85 -6.79 -8.85
N LEU A 457 8.33 -7.97 -8.49
CA LEU A 457 8.77 -9.25 -9.03
C LEU A 457 8.23 -9.50 -10.45
N SER A 458 6.99 -9.07 -10.73
CA SER A 458 6.38 -9.17 -12.05
C SER A 458 7.13 -8.31 -13.07
N SER A 459 7.42 -7.06 -12.74
CA SER A 459 8.18 -6.15 -13.60
C SER A 459 9.61 -6.63 -13.89
N ALA A 460 10.22 -7.33 -12.93
CA ALA A 460 11.53 -7.94 -13.14
C ALA A 460 11.50 -9.12 -14.12
N ASP A 461 10.36 -9.81 -14.23
CA ASP A 461 10.20 -10.95 -15.15
C ASP A 461 9.69 -10.55 -16.53
N PHE A 462 8.91 -9.46 -16.63
CA PHE A 462 8.27 -9.06 -17.88
C PHE A 462 9.31 -8.79 -18.96
N ASN A 463 9.20 -9.50 -20.11
CA ASN A 463 10.08 -9.38 -21.26
C ASN A 463 11.58 -9.31 -20.90
N ASN A 464 12.04 -10.15 -19.97
CA ASN A 464 13.40 -10.16 -19.43
C ASN A 464 13.81 -8.84 -18.74
N GLY A 465 12.88 -8.19 -18.07
CA GLY A 465 13.09 -6.96 -17.30
C GLY A 465 12.96 -5.68 -18.12
N GLU A 466 12.10 -5.66 -19.14
CA GLU A 466 11.82 -4.45 -19.95
C GLU A 466 11.50 -3.23 -19.09
N TYR A 467 10.77 -3.43 -17.98
CA TYR A 467 10.37 -2.39 -17.03
C TYR A 467 10.82 -2.69 -15.59
N LYS A 468 11.95 -3.39 -15.46
CA LYS A 468 12.52 -3.70 -14.15
C LYS A 468 12.98 -2.42 -13.47
N SER A 469 12.44 -2.13 -12.30
CA SER A 469 12.91 -1.03 -11.46
C SER A 469 14.34 -1.29 -10.94
N GLU A 470 15.06 -0.22 -10.66
CA GLU A 470 16.33 -0.31 -9.92
C GLU A 470 16.09 -0.91 -8.53
N ALA A 471 17.15 -1.54 -7.98
CA ALA A 471 17.10 -2.03 -6.61
C ALA A 471 16.85 -0.89 -5.63
N ILE A 472 16.03 -1.13 -4.62
CA ILE A 472 15.73 -0.13 -3.59
C ILE A 472 16.97 0.11 -2.75
N ASP A 473 17.39 1.36 -2.66
CA ASP A 473 18.38 1.82 -1.68
C ASP A 473 17.62 2.18 -0.39
N PHE A 474 17.59 1.27 0.56
CA PHE A 474 16.81 1.44 1.79
C PHE A 474 17.32 2.56 2.69
N HIS A 475 18.62 2.91 2.62
CA HIS A 475 19.14 4.07 3.36
C HIS A 475 18.46 5.38 2.92
N LYS A 476 18.19 5.55 1.61
CA LYS A 476 17.46 6.72 1.11
C LYS A 476 15.99 6.75 1.54
N MET A 477 15.41 5.59 1.83
CA MET A 477 14.01 5.48 2.25
C MET A 477 13.83 5.60 3.77
N ALA A 478 14.90 5.46 4.55
CA ALA A 478 14.85 5.36 6.01
C ALA A 478 14.10 6.51 6.68
N GLU A 479 14.43 7.76 6.33
CA GLU A 479 13.75 8.94 6.87
C GLU A 479 12.26 8.99 6.48
N THR A 480 11.94 8.63 5.23
CA THR A 480 10.55 8.58 4.75
C THR A 480 9.71 7.61 5.57
N PHE A 481 10.24 6.44 5.91
CA PHE A 481 9.53 5.41 6.65
C PHE A 481 9.36 5.70 8.15
N THR A 482 10.12 6.66 8.67
CA THR A 482 10.18 6.98 10.10
C THR A 482 9.86 8.43 10.43
N ARG A 483 9.29 9.18 9.49
CA ARG A 483 8.84 10.55 9.73
C ARG A 483 7.93 10.63 10.97
N PRO A 484 8.10 11.66 11.82
CA PRO A 484 7.33 11.80 13.07
C PRO A 484 5.82 12.00 12.86
N ASP A 485 5.40 12.40 11.65
CA ASP A 485 4.01 12.67 11.30
C ASP A 485 3.27 11.47 10.68
N LEU A 486 3.95 10.34 10.52
CA LEU A 486 3.35 9.12 10.01
C LEU A 486 2.49 8.42 11.07
N GLU A 487 1.31 8.01 10.68
CA GLU A 487 0.54 6.99 11.36
C GLU A 487 1.24 5.62 11.23
N THR A 488 0.74 4.59 11.90
CA THR A 488 1.26 3.22 11.69
C THR A 488 0.56 2.54 10.50
N MET A 489 1.19 1.53 9.90
CA MET A 489 0.57 0.73 8.83
C MET A 489 -0.73 0.03 9.26
N MET A 490 -0.93 -0.20 10.56
CA MET A 490 -2.15 -0.80 11.12
C MET A 490 -3.31 0.20 11.23
N SER A 491 -3.11 1.48 10.88
CA SER A 491 -4.19 2.48 10.85
C SER A 491 -5.07 2.28 9.61
N SER A 492 -6.37 2.56 9.75
CA SER A 492 -7.28 2.63 8.60
C SER A 492 -6.89 3.81 7.69
N PRO A 493 -6.96 3.68 6.36
CA PRO A 493 -6.72 4.79 5.43
C PRO A 493 -7.56 6.02 5.71
N ASP A 494 -8.80 5.86 6.19
CA ASP A 494 -9.66 6.98 6.58
C ASP A 494 -9.14 7.77 7.80
N ASN A 495 -8.18 7.21 8.56
CA ASN A 495 -7.51 7.84 9.69
C ASN A 495 -6.08 8.29 9.38
N MET A 496 -5.63 8.12 8.15
CA MET A 496 -4.32 8.58 7.69
C MET A 496 -4.44 9.96 7.03
N LYS A 497 -3.38 10.75 7.13
CA LYS A 497 -3.23 11.91 6.24
C LYS A 497 -3.10 11.43 4.80
N GLU A 498 -3.78 12.08 3.86
CA GLU A 498 -3.74 11.70 2.44
C GLU A 498 -2.31 11.60 1.89
N ALA A 499 -1.42 12.53 2.28
CA ALA A 499 0.00 12.50 1.90
C ALA A 499 0.79 11.30 2.45
N ASN A 500 0.27 10.58 3.44
CA ASN A 500 0.93 9.44 4.07
C ASN A 500 0.44 8.09 3.50
N ILE A 501 -0.70 8.05 2.80
CA ILE A 501 -1.31 6.82 2.28
C ILE A 501 -0.33 6.07 1.38
N GLY A 502 0.31 6.73 0.42
CA GLY A 502 1.28 6.11 -0.48
C GLY A 502 2.43 5.43 0.27
N VAL A 503 2.96 6.06 1.32
CA VAL A 503 4.02 5.46 2.13
C VAL A 503 3.51 4.28 2.93
N LEU A 504 2.38 4.44 3.64
CA LEU A 504 1.92 3.48 4.66
C LEU A 504 1.16 2.29 4.09
N CYS A 505 0.46 2.46 2.97
CA CYS A 505 -0.30 1.39 2.35
C CYS A 505 0.51 0.65 1.28
N TYR A 506 1.38 1.33 0.52
CA TYR A 506 2.10 0.80 -0.65
C TYR A 506 3.58 0.53 -0.37
N PHE A 507 4.39 1.59 -0.18
CA PHE A 507 5.84 1.47 -0.23
C PHE A 507 6.46 0.82 1.01
N LYS A 508 6.06 1.22 2.21
CA LYS A 508 6.63 0.68 3.44
C LYS A 508 6.30 -0.80 3.66
N PRO A 509 5.04 -1.28 3.47
CA PRO A 509 4.74 -2.70 3.59
C PRO A 509 5.40 -3.55 2.50
N SER A 510 5.44 -3.09 1.25
CA SER A 510 6.18 -3.76 0.17
C SER A 510 7.67 -3.88 0.51
N SER A 511 8.28 -2.79 0.96
CA SER A 511 9.68 -2.75 1.40
C SER A 511 9.95 -3.72 2.55
N ALA A 512 9.04 -3.79 3.52
CA ALA A 512 9.15 -4.76 4.61
C ALA A 512 9.14 -6.21 4.09
N LEU A 513 8.28 -6.52 3.12
CA LEU A 513 8.22 -7.87 2.52
C LEU A 513 9.48 -8.20 1.72
N ILE A 514 10.05 -7.23 1.00
CA ILE A 514 11.34 -7.39 0.29
C ILE A 514 12.46 -7.70 1.29
N VAL A 515 12.58 -6.91 2.36
CA VAL A 515 13.57 -7.15 3.42
C VAL A 515 13.36 -8.52 4.07
N LEU A 516 12.11 -8.87 4.38
CA LEU A 516 11.79 -10.18 4.96
C LEU A 516 12.17 -11.32 4.03
N ARG A 517 11.90 -11.19 2.74
CA ARG A 517 12.18 -12.18 1.70
C ARG A 517 13.68 -12.33 1.46
N GLU A 518 14.41 -11.23 1.30
CA GLU A 518 15.78 -11.26 0.83
C GLU A 518 16.81 -11.36 1.96
N GLN A 519 16.54 -10.70 3.10
CA GLN A 519 17.53 -10.53 4.16
C GLN A 519 17.26 -11.38 5.42
N VAL A 520 16.00 -11.77 5.67
CA VAL A 520 15.63 -12.48 6.90
C VAL A 520 15.37 -13.95 6.63
N LEU A 521 14.41 -14.27 5.77
CA LEU A 521 13.99 -15.66 5.52
C LEU A 521 14.76 -16.35 4.38
N GLY A 522 15.16 -15.59 3.38
CA GLY A 522 15.58 -16.10 2.08
C GLY A 522 14.36 -16.38 1.18
N GLU A 523 14.55 -16.23 -0.13
CA GLU A 523 13.51 -16.27 -1.15
C GLU A 523 12.66 -17.53 -1.09
N GLU A 524 13.30 -18.71 -0.99
CA GLU A 524 12.60 -20.00 -1.03
C GLU A 524 11.60 -20.16 0.14
N ARG A 525 12.05 -19.86 1.38
CA ARG A 525 11.18 -19.98 2.56
C ARG A 525 10.07 -18.95 2.56
N PHE A 526 10.39 -17.72 2.18
CA PHE A 526 9.39 -16.65 2.09
C PHE A 526 8.34 -16.97 1.02
N ASP A 527 8.75 -17.30 -0.20
CA ASP A 527 7.84 -17.57 -1.31
C ASP A 527 6.94 -18.79 -1.02
N LEU A 528 7.45 -19.81 -0.32
CA LEU A 528 6.63 -20.93 0.15
C LEU A 528 5.58 -20.47 1.17
N ALA A 529 5.97 -19.66 2.15
CA ALA A 529 5.06 -19.18 3.19
C ALA A 529 3.99 -18.25 2.61
N PHE A 530 4.38 -17.36 1.70
CA PHE A 530 3.47 -16.41 1.06
C PHE A 530 2.46 -17.12 0.13
N ARG A 531 2.89 -18.09 -0.68
CA ARG A 531 1.98 -18.95 -1.47
C ARG A 531 1.01 -19.71 -0.57
N THR A 532 1.52 -20.29 0.52
CA THR A 532 0.67 -21.00 1.48
C THR A 532 -0.37 -20.09 2.11
N TYR A 533 -0.04 -18.82 2.37
CA TYR A 533 -1.02 -17.83 2.84
C TYR A 533 -2.11 -17.60 1.80
N VAL A 534 -1.76 -17.40 0.53
CA VAL A 534 -2.74 -17.22 -0.55
C VAL A 534 -3.64 -18.48 -0.67
N GLU A 535 -3.07 -19.68 -0.70
CA GLU A 535 -3.83 -20.93 -0.79
C GLU A 535 -4.80 -21.15 0.37
N ARG A 536 -4.36 -20.84 1.61
CA ARG A 536 -5.20 -20.97 2.81
C ARG A 536 -6.39 -20.01 2.81
N TRP A 537 -6.18 -18.80 2.31
CA TRP A 537 -7.14 -17.71 2.41
C TRP A 537 -7.79 -17.34 1.08
N ALA A 538 -7.54 -18.08 0.00
CA ALA A 538 -8.24 -17.89 -1.26
C ALA A 538 -9.77 -17.94 -1.06
N PHE A 539 -10.46 -16.88 -1.51
CA PHE A 539 -11.91 -16.66 -1.37
C PHE A 539 -12.41 -16.65 0.08
N LYS A 540 -11.58 -16.18 1.00
CA LYS A 540 -11.88 -16.03 2.42
C LYS A 540 -11.43 -14.66 2.92
N HIS A 541 -11.72 -14.39 4.19
CA HIS A 541 -11.48 -13.11 4.85
C HIS A 541 -10.37 -13.22 5.92
N PRO A 542 -9.08 -13.13 5.55
CA PRO A 542 -7.99 -13.12 6.53
C PRO A 542 -7.87 -11.79 7.25
N THR A 543 -7.23 -11.86 8.43
CA THR A 543 -6.79 -10.71 9.21
C THR A 543 -5.25 -10.58 9.16
N PRO A 544 -4.66 -9.47 9.62
CA PRO A 544 -3.21 -9.35 9.82
C PRO A 544 -2.62 -10.52 10.62
N ASP A 545 -3.29 -10.93 11.69
CA ASP A 545 -2.84 -12.05 12.53
C ASP A 545 -2.78 -13.38 11.78
N ASP A 546 -3.70 -13.63 10.85
CA ASP A 546 -3.70 -14.84 10.03
C ASP A 546 -2.51 -14.85 9.06
N PHE A 547 -2.13 -13.70 8.54
CA PHE A 547 -0.92 -13.54 7.74
C PHE A 547 0.33 -13.77 8.59
N PHE A 548 0.48 -13.08 9.71
CA PHE A 548 1.65 -13.20 10.58
C PHE A 548 1.84 -14.65 11.06
N ARG A 549 0.77 -15.29 11.53
CA ARG A 549 0.80 -16.71 11.94
C ARG A 549 1.17 -17.66 10.81
N THR A 550 0.65 -17.41 9.60
CA THR A 550 0.99 -18.25 8.43
C THR A 550 2.47 -18.13 8.10
N MET A 551 3.00 -16.91 8.03
CA MET A 551 4.41 -16.68 7.73
C MET A 551 5.31 -17.34 8.77
N GLU A 552 5.06 -17.14 10.07
CA GLU A 552 5.83 -17.76 11.15
C GLU A 552 5.73 -19.30 11.13
N ASN A 553 4.52 -19.84 10.94
CA ASN A 553 4.30 -21.29 10.96
C ASN A 553 4.99 -22.01 9.81
N VAL A 554 4.91 -21.45 8.60
CA VAL A 554 5.46 -22.09 7.39
C VAL A 554 6.96 -21.85 7.26
N ALA A 555 7.44 -20.65 7.58
CA ALA A 555 8.88 -20.35 7.56
C ALA A 555 9.64 -20.99 8.73
N GLY A 556 8.94 -21.39 9.81
CA GLY A 556 9.55 -21.97 11.01
C GLY A 556 10.39 -20.97 11.80
N GLU A 557 9.94 -19.71 11.88
CA GLU A 557 10.66 -18.59 12.48
C GLU A 557 9.74 -17.75 13.35
N ASP A 558 10.20 -17.24 14.50
CA ASP A 558 9.49 -16.21 15.26
C ASP A 558 9.83 -14.83 14.67
N LEU A 559 8.85 -14.20 14.04
CA LEU A 559 8.99 -12.91 13.38
C LEU A 559 8.32 -11.77 14.17
N SER A 560 7.95 -11.99 15.43
CA SER A 560 7.26 -10.97 16.26
C SER A 560 8.05 -9.66 16.35
N TRP A 561 9.38 -9.73 16.44
CA TRP A 561 10.28 -8.57 16.43
C TRP A 561 10.19 -7.78 15.12
N PHE A 562 10.03 -8.47 13.98
CA PHE A 562 9.92 -7.88 12.66
C PHE A 562 8.56 -7.18 12.48
N TRP A 563 7.46 -7.89 12.79
CA TRP A 563 6.10 -7.33 12.71
C TRP A 563 5.93 -6.09 13.61
N ARG A 564 6.48 -6.15 14.82
CA ARG A 564 6.45 -5.04 15.77
C ARG A 564 7.15 -3.80 15.22
N SER A 565 8.32 -3.98 14.65
CA SER A 565 9.14 -2.89 14.16
C SER A 565 8.57 -2.23 12.91
N TRP A 566 8.15 -3.04 11.94
CA TRP A 566 7.72 -2.55 10.64
C TRP A 566 6.23 -2.20 10.59
N PHE A 567 5.35 -3.06 11.09
CA PHE A 567 3.90 -2.96 10.85
C PHE A 567 3.16 -2.20 11.98
N VAL A 568 3.54 -2.44 13.22
CA VAL A 568 2.82 -1.88 14.39
C VAL A 568 3.39 -0.55 14.82
N ASN A 569 4.69 -0.33 14.62
CA ASN A 569 5.39 0.90 14.99
C ASN A 569 6.12 1.50 13.79
N ASN A 570 6.52 2.78 13.93
CA ASN A 570 7.41 3.47 13.01
C ASN A 570 8.79 3.58 13.65
N TRP A 571 9.36 2.45 14.10
CA TRP A 571 10.66 2.45 14.76
C TRP A 571 11.78 2.69 13.74
N ARG A 572 12.79 3.44 14.19
CA ARG A 572 13.99 3.73 13.42
C ARG A 572 15.00 2.61 13.62
N LEU A 573 15.74 2.32 12.56
CA LEU A 573 16.95 1.51 12.60
C LEU A 573 18.16 2.46 12.65
N ASP A 574 19.07 2.22 13.58
CA ASP A 574 20.38 2.84 13.66
C ASP A 574 21.34 1.81 14.25
N GLN A 575 21.99 1.06 13.38
CA GLN A 575 23.05 0.11 13.75
C GLN A 575 24.38 0.69 13.31
N GLY A 576 25.41 0.57 14.14
CA GLY A 576 26.69 1.16 13.80
C GLY A 576 27.89 0.38 14.29
N ILE A 577 29.04 0.71 13.77
CA ILE A 577 30.34 0.17 14.18
C ILE A 577 30.85 0.99 15.34
N ASN A 578 30.87 0.38 16.54
CA ASN A 578 31.27 1.06 17.76
C ASN A 578 32.82 1.09 17.94
N THR A 579 33.45 -0.10 18.02
CA THR A 579 34.90 -0.17 18.23
C THR A 579 35.56 -1.31 17.46
N ILE A 580 36.80 -1.10 17.09
CA ILE A 580 37.67 -2.07 16.42
C ILE A 580 38.96 -2.20 17.23
N LYS A 581 39.34 -3.43 17.58
CA LYS A 581 40.58 -3.72 18.33
C LYS A 581 41.23 -4.96 17.77
N TYR A 582 42.54 -4.89 17.51
CA TYR A 582 43.29 -6.09 17.18
C TYR A 582 43.52 -6.98 18.41
N VAL A 583 43.40 -8.28 18.23
CA VAL A 583 43.70 -9.26 19.29
C VAL A 583 45.16 -9.07 19.68
N LYS A 584 45.42 -8.84 20.98
CA LYS A 584 46.75 -8.54 21.54
C LYS A 584 47.49 -7.39 20.83
N ASN A 585 46.80 -6.46 20.23
CA ASN A 585 47.33 -5.35 19.41
C ASN A 585 48.14 -5.83 18.18
N ASP A 586 47.95 -7.07 17.72
CA ASP A 586 48.61 -7.63 16.56
C ASP A 586 47.60 -7.94 15.44
N PRO A 587 47.65 -7.25 14.29
CA PRO A 587 46.76 -7.50 13.15
C PRO A 587 46.77 -8.95 12.65
N LYS A 588 47.87 -9.68 12.90
CA LYS A 588 47.98 -11.07 12.45
C LYS A 588 47.20 -12.06 13.30
N GLN A 589 46.70 -11.66 14.46
CA GLN A 589 45.94 -12.52 15.38
C GLN A 589 44.42 -12.33 15.28
N GLY A 590 43.96 -11.49 14.33
CA GLY A 590 42.57 -11.18 14.13
C GLY A 590 42.14 -9.85 14.72
N VAL A 591 40.92 -9.49 14.45
CA VAL A 591 40.30 -8.22 14.89
C VAL A 591 38.99 -8.51 15.65
N VAL A 592 38.79 -7.83 16.76
CA VAL A 592 37.51 -7.80 17.48
C VAL A 592 36.73 -6.60 16.95
N ILE A 593 35.57 -6.88 16.38
CA ILE A 593 34.64 -5.90 15.85
C ILE A 593 33.50 -5.80 16.85
N THR A 594 33.16 -4.58 17.26
CA THR A 594 32.01 -4.28 18.12
C THR A 594 31.00 -3.47 17.35
N VAL A 595 29.77 -3.98 17.26
CA VAL A 595 28.63 -3.30 16.69
C VAL A 595 27.64 -2.92 17.79
N GLU A 596 26.90 -1.84 17.59
CA GLU A 596 25.88 -1.34 18.53
C GLU A 596 24.60 -1.03 17.79
N ASN A 597 23.45 -1.29 18.43
CA ASN A 597 22.16 -0.80 17.99
C ASN A 597 21.79 0.44 18.80
N PHE A 598 21.63 1.57 18.13
CA PHE A 598 21.41 2.88 18.74
C PHE A 598 19.93 3.27 18.82
N ASP A 599 19.05 2.65 18.01
CA ASP A 599 17.62 2.95 18.01
C ASP A 599 16.77 1.68 18.11
N LYS A 600 15.46 1.79 18.08
CA LYS A 600 14.50 0.78 18.54
C LYS A 600 14.36 -0.46 17.65
N MET A 601 14.56 -0.31 16.33
CA MET A 601 14.42 -1.42 15.38
C MET A 601 15.64 -2.34 15.45
N ALA A 602 15.39 -3.65 15.45
CA ALA A 602 16.45 -4.66 15.35
C ALA A 602 16.42 -5.33 13.98
N MET A 603 17.58 -5.45 13.33
CA MET A 603 17.77 -6.17 12.06
C MET A 603 19.01 -7.06 12.13
N PRO A 604 19.14 -8.08 11.28
CA PRO A 604 20.40 -8.81 11.11
C PRO A 604 21.55 -7.85 10.78
N VAL A 605 22.77 -8.25 11.11
CA VAL A 605 23.96 -7.42 10.84
C VAL A 605 24.70 -8.00 9.65
N VAL A 606 24.95 -7.19 8.63
CA VAL A 606 25.77 -7.55 7.47
C VAL A 606 26.95 -6.59 7.40
N LEU A 607 28.16 -7.15 7.39
CA LEU A 607 29.41 -6.39 7.37
C LEU A 607 30.31 -6.83 6.23
N ASP A 608 30.91 -5.90 5.52
CA ASP A 608 32.08 -6.13 4.67
C ASP A 608 33.34 -5.64 5.36
N VAL A 609 34.27 -6.53 5.61
CA VAL A 609 35.59 -6.24 6.20
C VAL A 609 36.64 -6.26 5.09
N LYS A 610 37.21 -5.09 4.79
CA LYS A 610 38.27 -4.91 3.78
C LYS A 610 39.62 -4.77 4.43
N THR A 611 40.58 -5.59 4.02
CA THR A 611 41.99 -5.50 4.46
C THR A 611 42.77 -4.52 3.57
N LYS A 612 43.96 -4.10 4.03
CA LYS A 612 44.87 -3.25 3.23
C LYS A 612 45.34 -3.89 1.93
N SER A 613 45.32 -5.21 1.80
CA SER A 613 45.61 -5.93 0.54
C SER A 613 44.44 -5.85 -0.46
N GLY A 614 43.29 -5.34 -0.03
CA GLY A 614 42.06 -5.24 -0.84
C GLY A 614 41.15 -6.47 -0.73
N LYS A 615 41.49 -7.49 0.09
CA LYS A 615 40.64 -8.64 0.34
C LYS A 615 39.38 -8.18 1.11
N VAL A 616 38.21 -8.57 0.63
CA VAL A 616 36.92 -8.32 1.30
C VAL A 616 36.37 -9.64 1.84
N SER A 617 35.88 -9.60 3.09
CA SER A 617 35.21 -10.73 3.75
C SER A 617 33.86 -10.27 4.23
N ARG A 618 32.77 -10.91 3.74
CA ARG A 618 31.40 -10.63 4.18
C ARG A 618 31.05 -11.45 5.42
N ILE A 619 30.50 -10.80 6.44
CA ILE A 619 30.08 -11.39 7.70
C ILE A 619 28.58 -11.12 7.84
N LYS A 620 27.82 -12.15 8.18
CA LYS A 620 26.39 -12.03 8.51
C LYS A 620 26.17 -12.54 9.94
N LEU A 621 25.55 -11.70 10.78
CA LEU A 621 25.14 -12.08 12.13
C LEU A 621 23.62 -12.05 12.18
N PRO A 622 22.99 -13.04 12.83
CA PRO A 622 21.55 -13.11 12.95
C PRO A 622 21.03 -12.02 13.89
N VAL A 623 19.73 -11.74 13.82
CA VAL A 623 19.07 -10.71 14.65
C VAL A 623 19.15 -11.01 16.15
N GLU A 624 19.35 -12.27 16.53
CA GLU A 624 19.45 -12.75 17.90
C GLU A 624 20.61 -12.12 18.67
N VAL A 625 21.61 -11.55 18.00
CA VAL A 625 22.69 -10.78 18.68
C VAL A 625 22.12 -9.63 19.51
N TRP A 626 20.93 -9.14 19.15
CA TRP A 626 20.24 -8.05 19.81
C TRP A 626 19.25 -8.47 20.91
N GLN A 627 18.95 -9.79 21.07
CA GLN A 627 17.92 -10.26 22.01
C GLN A 627 18.21 -9.96 23.49
N LYS A 628 19.46 -9.77 23.84
CA LYS A 628 19.90 -9.55 25.24
C LYS A 628 20.86 -8.37 25.37
N ASN A 629 21.27 -7.80 24.26
CA ASN A 629 22.36 -6.83 24.22
C ASN A 629 22.02 -5.73 23.23
N LYS A 630 22.43 -4.49 23.55
CA LYS A 630 22.49 -3.40 22.59
C LYS A 630 23.85 -3.31 21.90
N VAL A 631 24.86 -3.99 22.44
CA VAL A 631 26.25 -4.04 21.92
C VAL A 631 26.65 -5.48 21.75
N TRP A 632 27.22 -5.81 20.60
CA TRP A 632 27.72 -7.15 20.30
C TRP A 632 29.15 -7.10 19.79
N SER A 633 30.03 -7.91 20.40
CA SER A 633 31.45 -8.02 20.00
C SER A 633 31.73 -9.42 19.51
N PHE A 634 32.44 -9.54 18.41
CA PHE A 634 32.85 -10.81 17.85
C PHE A 634 34.25 -10.71 17.25
N LYS A 635 34.95 -11.83 17.17
CA LYS A 635 36.26 -11.93 16.54
C LYS A 635 36.11 -12.30 15.07
N HIS A 636 36.80 -11.52 14.20
CA HIS A 636 37.04 -11.91 12.81
C HIS A 636 38.51 -12.29 12.62
N ASP A 637 38.73 -13.47 12.04
CA ASP A 637 40.06 -13.99 11.82
C ASP A 637 40.69 -13.33 10.58
N SER A 638 41.40 -12.24 10.80
CA SER A 638 42.23 -11.58 9.81
C SER A 638 43.71 -11.77 10.18
N THR A 639 44.55 -11.88 9.18
CA THR A 639 46.01 -11.91 9.34
C THR A 639 46.68 -10.63 8.83
N GLU A 640 45.87 -9.63 8.49
CA GLU A 640 46.27 -8.36 7.88
C GLU A 640 45.61 -7.18 8.59
N GLU A 641 46.18 -5.99 8.40
CA GLU A 641 45.57 -4.77 8.86
C GLU A 641 44.24 -4.49 8.10
N ILE A 642 43.23 -4.03 8.83
CA ILE A 642 41.94 -3.64 8.28
C ILE A 642 42.05 -2.23 7.69
N GLU A 643 41.59 -2.06 6.46
CA GLU A 643 41.47 -0.78 5.78
C GLU A 643 40.13 -0.11 6.13
N SER A 644 39.05 -0.86 6.00
CA SER A 644 37.68 -0.38 6.31
C SER A 644 36.76 -1.52 6.71
N ILE A 645 35.72 -1.19 7.44
CA ILE A 645 34.57 -2.04 7.70
C ILE A 645 33.32 -1.25 7.32
N THR A 646 32.43 -1.86 6.52
CA THR A 646 31.17 -1.27 6.10
C THR A 646 30.03 -2.11 6.61
N LEU A 647 29.18 -1.54 7.42
CA LEU A 647 27.90 -2.11 7.84
C LEU A 647 26.88 -1.88 6.72
N ASP A 648 26.03 -2.87 6.46
CA ASP A 648 25.02 -2.86 5.41
C ASP A 648 25.55 -2.33 4.06
N PRO A 649 26.56 -2.98 3.49
CA PRO A 649 27.22 -2.48 2.28
C PRO A 649 26.32 -2.47 1.03
N ASP A 650 25.20 -3.21 1.08
CA ASP A 650 24.24 -3.29 -0.03
C ASP A 650 23.06 -2.33 0.17
N HIS A 651 23.03 -1.53 1.25
CA HIS A 651 21.92 -0.65 1.64
C HIS A 651 20.57 -1.39 1.69
N ALA A 652 20.62 -2.60 2.25
CA ALA A 652 19.47 -3.52 2.27
C ALA A 652 18.52 -3.30 3.46
N PHE A 653 18.86 -2.42 4.40
CA PHE A 653 18.06 -2.07 5.57
C PHE A 653 17.84 -0.56 5.67
N PRO A 654 16.71 -0.08 6.25
CA PRO A 654 16.43 1.35 6.34
C PRO A 654 17.17 2.00 7.52
N ASP A 655 18.50 2.00 7.47
CA ASP A 655 19.31 2.63 8.51
C ASP A 655 19.25 4.16 8.40
N ASN A 656 18.91 4.83 9.51
CA ASN A 656 18.73 6.27 9.56
C ASN A 656 20.04 7.04 9.79
N ASN A 657 21.17 6.35 9.96
CA ASN A 657 22.45 6.98 10.31
C ASN A 657 23.64 6.32 9.60
N GLU A 658 23.79 6.58 8.32
CA GLU A 658 24.95 6.09 7.55
C GLU A 658 26.29 6.54 8.13
N GLY A 659 26.31 7.55 9.02
CA GLY A 659 27.51 8.12 9.60
C GLY A 659 28.32 7.13 10.43
N ASN A 660 27.64 6.17 11.10
CA ASN A 660 28.28 5.15 11.94
C ASN A 660 28.41 3.78 11.23
N ASN A 661 27.95 3.65 9.97
CA ASN A 661 28.01 2.41 9.19
C ASN A 661 29.38 2.12 8.59
N ILE A 662 30.26 3.12 8.50
CA ILE A 662 31.59 2.95 7.90
C ILE A 662 32.66 3.30 8.92
N TRP A 663 33.49 2.33 9.25
CA TRP A 663 34.73 2.54 9.97
C TRP A 663 35.91 2.53 9.01
N THR A 664 36.81 3.52 9.15
CA THR A 664 38.12 3.56 8.52
C THR A 664 39.15 4.04 9.54
N ALA A 665 40.42 3.72 9.38
CA ALA A 665 41.46 4.24 10.24
C ALA A 665 41.56 5.78 10.19
N ALA A 666 41.32 6.38 9.03
CA ALA A 666 41.31 7.83 8.84
C ALA A 666 40.10 8.50 9.54
N LYS A 667 38.90 7.91 9.40
CA LYS A 667 37.66 8.40 10.02
C LYS A 667 37.73 8.35 11.54
N GLY A 668 38.26 7.25 12.12
CA GLY A 668 38.43 7.11 13.56
C GLY A 668 39.37 8.20 14.16
N ALA A 669 40.34 8.64 13.42
CA ALA A 669 41.21 9.75 13.83
C ALA A 669 40.50 11.10 13.69
N ILE A 670 39.67 11.29 12.68
CA ILE A 670 38.90 12.54 12.42
C ILE A 670 37.82 12.73 13.49
N GLU A 671 37.03 11.68 13.78
CA GLU A 671 35.93 11.77 14.77
C GLU A 671 36.43 12.12 16.16
N LYS A 672 37.60 11.68 16.58
CA LYS A 672 38.22 12.08 17.84
C LYS A 672 38.62 13.55 17.91
N ALA A 673 38.75 14.23 16.78
CA ALA A 673 39.16 15.64 16.67
C ALA A 673 37.98 16.62 16.53
N ILE A 674 36.77 16.15 16.25
CA ILE A 674 35.58 17.01 16.03
C ILE A 674 34.80 17.17 17.32
N ILE A 675 34.75 18.38 17.84
CA ILE A 675 33.87 18.82 18.93
C ILE A 675 32.67 19.51 18.27
N LEU A 676 31.47 18.96 18.42
CA LEU A 676 30.28 19.41 17.70
C LEU A 676 29.75 20.77 18.19
N ASP A 677 29.96 21.13 19.46
CA ASP A 677 29.50 22.41 20.06
C ASP A 677 29.79 23.68 19.22
N GLY A 678 30.87 23.67 18.52
CA GLY A 678 31.25 24.81 17.68
C GLY A 678 30.34 25.02 16.47
N TYR A 679 29.70 23.96 15.99
CA TYR A 679 28.85 23.98 14.77
C TYR A 679 27.41 24.33 15.08
N LEU A 680 26.97 24.18 16.33
CA LEU A 680 25.56 24.34 16.72
C LEU A 680 25.11 25.80 16.60
N GLY A 681 23.84 25.99 16.24
CA GLY A 681 23.17 27.29 16.16
C GLY A 681 22.50 27.56 14.84
N THR A 682 21.94 28.75 14.71
CA THR A 682 21.23 29.21 13.52
C THR A 682 22.17 29.97 12.60
N TYR A 683 22.02 29.73 11.31
CA TYR A 683 22.80 30.38 10.26
C TYR A 683 21.88 30.96 9.20
N SER A 684 22.18 32.15 8.73
CA SER A 684 21.38 32.89 7.75
C SER A 684 22.20 33.31 6.55
N ASN A 685 21.53 33.58 5.45
CA ASN A 685 22.11 34.17 4.25
C ASN A 685 21.26 35.35 3.81
N ASP A 686 21.85 36.50 3.60
CA ASP A 686 21.16 37.75 3.20
C ASP A 686 20.46 37.65 1.82
N LYS A 687 20.82 36.66 1.00
CA LYS A 687 20.30 36.45 -0.35
C LYS A 687 19.29 35.30 -0.45
N ALA A 688 19.09 34.53 0.63
CA ALA A 688 18.17 33.43 0.69
C ALA A 688 17.29 33.56 1.94
N PRO A 689 15.94 33.44 1.81
CA PRO A 689 15.06 33.58 2.96
C PRO A 689 15.13 32.38 3.93
N ALA A 690 15.86 31.33 3.58
CA ALA A 690 15.97 30.10 4.37
C ALA A 690 17.01 30.30 5.53
N LYS A 691 16.62 29.84 6.73
CA LYS A 691 17.51 29.65 7.86
C LYS A 691 17.93 28.20 7.96
N ILE A 692 19.17 27.97 8.36
CA ILE A 692 19.72 26.64 8.60
C ILE A 692 20.10 26.55 10.08
N VAL A 693 19.51 25.57 10.77
CA VAL A 693 19.78 25.35 12.19
C VAL A 693 20.54 24.03 12.34
N PHE A 694 21.68 24.08 13.00
CA PHE A 694 22.43 22.91 13.39
C PHE A 694 22.16 22.59 14.86
N THR A 695 21.71 21.42 15.13
CA THR A 695 21.47 20.87 16.47
C THR A 695 22.27 19.58 16.65
N GLU A 696 22.56 19.22 17.88
CA GLU A 696 23.16 17.92 18.21
C GLU A 696 22.14 17.09 18.96
N GLU A 697 21.96 15.87 18.52
CA GLU A 697 21.17 14.89 19.23
C GLU A 697 21.91 13.54 19.21
N ASN A 698 22.22 13.02 20.39
CA ASN A 698 22.93 11.74 20.57
C ASN A 698 24.30 11.65 19.85
N GLY A 699 25.04 12.77 19.80
CA GLY A 699 26.35 12.84 19.13
C GLY A 699 26.30 12.96 17.62
N VAL A 700 25.10 13.12 17.05
CA VAL A 700 24.88 13.36 15.62
C VAL A 700 24.54 14.82 15.38
N LEU A 701 25.16 15.39 14.37
CA LEU A 701 24.86 16.77 13.93
C LEU A 701 23.65 16.71 12.98
N ASN A 702 22.56 17.36 13.39
CA ASN A 702 21.33 17.46 12.60
C ASN A 702 21.19 18.84 12.00
N VAL A 703 20.57 18.91 10.83
CA VAL A 703 20.32 20.12 10.07
C VAL A 703 18.84 20.28 9.82
N GLU A 704 18.31 21.44 10.20
CA GLU A 704 16.97 21.89 9.85
C GLU A 704 17.09 23.09 8.90
N ILE A 705 16.48 23.01 7.74
CA ILE A 705 16.37 24.10 6.76
C ILE A 705 14.91 24.54 6.74
N THR A 706 14.65 25.86 6.72
CA THR A 706 13.28 26.41 6.66
C THR A 706 12.47 25.71 5.57
N ASP A 707 11.30 25.22 5.93
CA ASP A 707 10.37 24.47 5.06
C ASP A 707 10.90 23.14 4.52
N TYR A 708 11.95 22.57 5.15
CA TYR A 708 12.50 21.27 4.79
C TYR A 708 12.52 20.33 6.01
N PRO A 709 12.29 19.01 5.81
CA PRO A 709 12.44 18.06 6.90
C PRO A 709 13.85 18.07 7.49
N GLN A 710 13.95 17.88 8.80
CA GLN A 710 15.26 17.75 9.48
C GLN A 710 15.98 16.48 8.98
N PHE A 711 17.28 16.58 8.76
CA PHE A 711 18.14 15.48 8.36
C PHE A 711 19.49 15.52 9.09
N SER A 712 20.16 14.36 9.15
CA SER A 712 21.47 14.22 9.77
C SER A 712 22.59 14.46 8.76
N VAL A 713 23.75 14.91 9.25
CA VAL A 713 24.96 15.05 8.47
C VAL A 713 26.13 14.30 9.12
N VAL A 714 26.98 13.73 8.29
CA VAL A 714 28.17 12.98 8.72
C VAL A 714 29.45 13.74 8.38
N PRO A 715 30.50 13.65 9.21
CA PRO A 715 31.77 14.25 8.90
C PRO A 715 32.48 13.51 7.75
N ILE A 716 32.89 14.23 6.72
CA ILE A 716 33.66 13.70 5.59
C ILE A 716 35.08 14.33 5.53
N GLY A 717 35.41 15.22 6.46
CA GLY A 717 36.69 15.86 6.60
C GLY A 717 36.73 16.86 7.76
N LYS A 718 37.86 17.53 7.97
CA LYS A 718 37.95 18.59 8.98
C LYS A 718 36.99 19.71 8.62
N ASP A 719 36.07 20.06 9.56
CA ASP A 719 35.05 21.11 9.37
C ASP A 719 34.14 20.88 8.13
N PHE A 720 34.02 19.64 7.65
CA PHE A 720 33.31 19.30 6.43
C PHE A 720 32.34 18.12 6.66
N PHE A 721 31.06 18.37 6.39
CA PHE A 721 29.97 17.45 6.64
C PHE A 721 29.13 17.20 5.37
N GLU A 722 28.52 16.05 5.25
CA GLU A 722 27.66 15.68 4.12
C GLU A 722 26.37 15.02 4.59
N SER A 723 25.26 15.33 3.94
CA SER A 723 24.06 14.48 3.93
C SER A 723 23.87 13.94 2.53
N LYS A 724 24.03 12.63 2.34
CA LYS A 724 23.75 11.97 1.06
C LYS A 724 22.27 11.99 0.72
N THR A 725 21.42 11.86 1.74
CA THR A 725 19.96 11.86 1.60
C THR A 725 19.45 13.19 1.05
N ALA A 726 19.99 14.30 1.57
CA ALA A 726 19.65 15.65 1.10
C ALA A 726 20.47 16.07 -0.13
N GLY A 727 21.51 15.35 -0.50
CA GLY A 727 22.45 15.74 -1.57
C GLY A 727 23.23 17.03 -1.26
N LEU A 728 23.45 17.32 0.03
CA LEU A 728 24.04 18.58 0.50
C LEU A 728 25.34 18.33 1.26
N LYS A 729 26.31 19.23 1.06
CA LYS A 729 27.55 19.28 1.84
C LYS A 729 27.70 20.63 2.52
N PHE A 730 28.35 20.65 3.69
CA PHE A 730 28.50 21.82 4.55
C PHE A 730 29.99 21.99 4.92
N GLN A 731 30.67 22.93 4.31
CA GLN A 731 32.08 23.23 4.61
C GLN A 731 32.14 24.45 5.53
N PHE A 732 32.41 24.24 6.81
CA PHE A 732 32.56 25.31 7.79
C PHE A 732 33.94 25.99 7.68
N ASN A 733 33.96 27.25 8.00
CA ASN A 733 35.23 28.00 8.18
C ASN A 733 35.89 27.61 9.52
N GLU A 734 37.16 27.93 9.70
CA GLU A 734 37.93 27.58 10.92
C GLU A 734 37.30 28.14 12.20
N SER A 735 36.75 29.34 12.15
CA SER A 735 36.09 29.98 13.30
C SER A 735 34.67 29.45 13.57
N LYS A 736 34.11 28.62 12.69
CA LYS A 736 32.71 28.10 12.75
C LYS A 736 31.66 29.22 12.83
N SER A 737 32.03 30.41 12.40
CA SER A 737 31.15 31.58 12.28
C SER A 737 30.32 31.58 11.00
N GLY A 738 30.53 30.59 10.12
CA GLY A 738 29.80 30.40 8.87
C GLY A 738 30.26 29.16 8.12
N PHE A 739 29.55 28.83 7.07
CA PHE A 739 29.85 27.69 6.19
C PHE A 739 29.41 27.97 4.75
N ASP A 740 29.99 27.23 3.81
CA ASP A 740 29.46 27.08 2.45
C ASP A 740 28.58 25.83 2.38
N MET A 741 27.30 25.99 2.04
CA MET A 741 26.44 24.88 1.61
C MET A 741 26.74 24.57 0.15
N ILE A 742 27.08 23.34 -0.15
CA ILE A 742 27.43 22.87 -1.50
C ILE A 742 26.30 22.01 -2.02
N VAL A 743 25.73 22.41 -3.15
CA VAL A 743 24.62 21.72 -3.83
C VAL A 743 25.14 21.11 -5.14
N ASN A 744 24.81 19.85 -5.42
CA ASN A 744 25.23 19.14 -6.64
C ASN A 744 26.75 19.21 -6.91
N ASP A 745 27.56 19.11 -5.85
CA ASP A 745 29.04 19.13 -5.87
C ASP A 745 29.71 20.38 -6.50
N SER A 746 28.94 21.38 -6.89
CA SER A 746 29.46 22.53 -7.63
C SER A 746 28.97 23.89 -7.14
N GLN A 747 27.74 24.05 -6.76
CA GLN A 747 27.17 25.33 -6.35
C GLN A 747 27.41 25.57 -4.86
N LYS A 748 28.10 26.64 -4.51
CA LYS A 748 28.39 27.08 -3.13
C LYS A 748 27.48 28.22 -2.73
N ILE A 749 26.82 28.09 -1.61
CA ILE A 749 25.97 29.13 -1.01
C ILE A 749 26.47 29.39 0.40
N PRO A 750 27.01 30.59 0.68
CA PRO A 750 27.57 30.94 1.99
C PRO A 750 26.46 31.26 2.99
N PHE A 751 26.64 30.79 4.22
CA PHE A 751 25.80 31.12 5.38
C PHE A 751 26.66 31.65 6.53
N THR A 752 26.08 32.55 7.31
CA THR A 752 26.75 33.17 8.48
C THR A 752 25.94 32.87 9.73
N LYS A 753 26.63 32.58 10.85
CA LYS A 753 26.02 32.29 12.14
C LYS A 753 25.29 33.51 12.68
N ASP A 754 24.03 33.33 13.06
CA ASP A 754 23.25 34.39 13.71
C ASP A 754 23.87 34.71 15.09
N LYS A 755 23.83 35.98 15.49
CA LYS A 755 24.41 36.46 16.78
C LYS A 755 23.54 36.04 17.96
#